data_98d904faa272c6c712a9acff5d8acd81
#
_entry.id   98d904faa272c6c712a9acff5d8acd81
#
_cell.length_a   1.000
_cell.length_b   1.000
_cell.length_c   1.000
_cell.angle_alpha   90.00
_cell.angle_beta   90.00
_cell.angle_gamma   90.00
#
_symmetry.space_group_name_H-M   'P 1'
#
loop_
_entity.id
_entity.type
_entity.pdbx_description
1 polymer ?
#
loop_
_entity_poly.entity_id
_entity_poly.type
_entity_poly.pdbx_seq_one_letter_code
_entity_poly.pdbx_strand_id
1 'polypeptide(L)'
;VKWENELLELNIKDRHGNLIKQNGVYICPNCSHTRSDSNKKTPCLSVTFVSDGVVYKCHHCGIFKGKVFYDTNVVKQHYNDYKKEYIKPTLKDTDITPIDKKEILYKYFEKRKISRSVVDKYKIECNSNKEILFPYYWNNEIVSIKYKKPTKDGKSKYRISPNSKKIFYGMDQIPVGTRELTITEGEIEPLSYAQIGIPAVSIPIGGVETKLECIENCWEWLEQFDKFIIATDNDEIGRKIKNNLLLRLPQGKTKCKVVDWGFIDYLTSPDKYKDANELLCYDETGKALKELHESSKFLPTDGIVTMSEIKDSIMDYYESGYGEGFLTGWDSVDKWLTIKPQYVMVLTGHPSRGKSFFMDNLLFNLIKQHGHKSLICSFETTSKHHFSSFAEMYKEKKFAPGISRLKIKDISLKNNDNLYFSLFNDGYINKNCVITEKFMLIKNLCDFNISNEFIGRKVGIFNYLKKVCENSMTKDDVLKSIDYFNDYIYMLDTEKTWSVTEILEKAEIQIKKYGINNLVIDPYNMLETPTDKEHKHIENMLTELRNFAKKHNIFVAIVVHPSKMPNAQIKVDNENKEILKIPHIKDASGSHAWWSKADYGICIHREREVIDKGIAPLSKITQMLVNKLKNKSLGKATDGVVVNLKYNEKTYKLEDIKDEF
;
A
#
# COMPACT_ATOMS: atom_id res chain seq x y z
N VAL A 1 26.74 6.23 -23.53
CA VAL A 1 27.53 5.51 -22.51
C VAL A 1 26.71 5.18 -21.26
N LYS A 2 25.93 6.12 -20.69
CA LYS A 2 25.16 5.87 -19.47
C LYS A 2 23.85 5.09 -19.72
N TRP A 3 23.17 5.33 -20.82
CA TRP A 3 21.95 4.66 -21.23
C TRP A 3 22.21 3.25 -21.81
N GLU A 4 23.36 2.99 -22.40
CA GLU A 4 23.75 1.67 -22.90
C GLU A 4 23.90 0.67 -21.75
N ASN A 5 24.47 1.09 -20.62
CA ASN A 5 24.57 0.25 -19.44
C ASN A 5 23.18 -0.04 -18.82
N GLU A 6 22.25 0.91 -18.86
CA GLU A 6 20.91 0.73 -18.34
C GLU A 6 20.01 -0.12 -19.26
N LEU A 7 20.22 -0.06 -20.58
CA LEU A 7 19.59 -1.01 -21.51
C LEU A 7 20.16 -2.43 -21.37
N LEU A 8 21.46 -2.55 -21.00
CA LEU A 8 22.07 -3.81 -20.63
C LEU A 8 21.45 -4.42 -19.37
N GLU A 9 21.19 -3.60 -18.35
CA GLU A 9 20.48 -4.03 -17.13
C GLU A 9 19.05 -4.51 -17.43
N LEU A 10 18.36 -3.88 -18.41
CA LEU A 10 17.03 -4.30 -18.82
C LEU A 10 17.05 -5.58 -19.68
N ASN A 11 18.22 -6.02 -20.14
CA ASN A 11 18.43 -7.19 -20.99
C ASN A 11 17.51 -7.26 -22.23
N ILE A 12 17.16 -6.09 -22.77
CA ILE A 12 16.31 -6.00 -23.97
C ILE A 12 17.21 -6.03 -25.19
N LYS A 13 17.08 -7.07 -26.00
CA LYS A 13 17.88 -7.30 -27.20
C LYS A 13 16.98 -7.48 -28.42
N ASP A 14 17.51 -7.17 -29.59
CA ASP A 14 16.85 -7.50 -30.84
C ASP A 14 16.90 -9.02 -31.13
N ARG A 15 16.28 -9.45 -32.22
CA ARG A 15 16.29 -10.87 -32.66
C ARG A 15 17.68 -11.43 -32.98
N HIS A 16 18.68 -10.58 -33.11
CA HIS A 16 20.09 -10.95 -33.39
C HIS A 16 20.97 -10.88 -32.14
N GLY A 17 20.38 -10.54 -30.97
CA GLY A 17 21.09 -10.45 -29.69
C GLY A 17 21.79 -9.11 -29.46
N ASN A 18 21.59 -8.10 -30.34
CA ASN A 18 22.16 -6.77 -30.16
C ASN A 18 21.28 -5.92 -29.25
N LEU A 19 21.91 -4.99 -28.53
CA LEU A 19 21.16 -3.98 -27.78
C LEU A 19 20.26 -3.16 -28.70
N ILE A 20 19.04 -2.89 -28.25
CA ILE A 20 18.10 -2.08 -28.99
C ILE A 20 18.57 -0.62 -29.05
N LYS A 21 18.53 -0.05 -30.27
CA LYS A 21 18.96 1.34 -30.55
C LYS A 21 17.87 2.20 -31.19
N GLN A 22 16.68 1.64 -31.43
CA GLN A 22 15.58 2.32 -32.11
C GLN A 22 14.21 1.91 -31.58
N ASN A 23 13.20 2.71 -31.89
CA ASN A 23 11.82 2.36 -31.59
C ASN A 23 11.42 1.06 -32.30
N GLY A 24 10.72 0.16 -31.61
CA GLY A 24 10.33 -1.11 -32.20
C GLY A 24 9.64 -2.05 -31.23
N VAL A 25 9.37 -3.25 -31.74
CA VAL A 25 8.80 -4.34 -30.96
C VAL A 25 9.85 -5.43 -30.80
N TYR A 26 10.11 -5.85 -29.57
CA TYR A 26 11.21 -6.72 -29.19
C TYR A 26 10.71 -7.93 -28.38
N ILE A 27 11.59 -8.89 -28.14
CA ILE A 27 11.29 -10.04 -27.28
C ILE A 27 11.32 -9.55 -25.82
N CYS A 28 10.23 -9.82 -25.09
CA CYS A 28 10.15 -9.42 -23.69
C CYS A 28 11.01 -10.31 -22.79
N PRO A 29 12.01 -9.79 -22.07
CA PRO A 29 12.83 -10.61 -21.19
C PRO A 29 12.04 -11.17 -20.00
N ASN A 30 10.96 -10.50 -19.59
CA ASN A 30 10.15 -10.89 -18.44
C ASN A 30 9.20 -12.07 -18.69
N CYS A 31 8.69 -12.26 -19.93
CA CYS A 31 7.69 -13.29 -20.19
C CYS A 31 8.01 -14.22 -21.38
N SER A 32 9.04 -13.95 -22.14
CA SER A 32 9.36 -14.79 -23.33
C SER A 32 9.68 -16.24 -22.94
N HIS A 33 10.38 -16.45 -21.83
CA HIS A 33 10.78 -17.77 -21.35
C HIS A 33 9.61 -18.62 -20.81
N THR A 34 8.51 -17.99 -20.40
CA THR A 34 7.31 -18.66 -19.86
C THR A 34 6.29 -19.03 -20.93
N ARG A 35 6.49 -18.60 -22.18
CA ARG A 35 5.56 -18.85 -23.29
C ARG A 35 5.83 -20.22 -23.96
N SER A 36 4.86 -20.70 -24.73
CA SER A 36 5.04 -21.90 -25.55
C SER A 36 6.24 -21.78 -26.49
N ASP A 37 6.89 -22.89 -26.81
CA ASP A 37 8.13 -22.89 -27.60
C ASP A 37 7.98 -22.18 -28.96
N SER A 38 6.84 -22.27 -29.60
CA SER A 38 6.50 -21.54 -30.83
C SER A 38 6.46 -20.01 -30.64
N ASN A 39 6.17 -19.52 -29.44
CA ASN A 39 5.97 -18.11 -29.14
C ASN A 39 7.13 -17.46 -28.35
N LYS A 40 8.12 -18.23 -27.90
CA LYS A 40 9.27 -17.69 -27.14
C LYS A 40 10.03 -16.60 -27.89
N LYS A 41 10.13 -16.71 -29.21
CA LYS A 41 10.84 -15.76 -30.08
C LYS A 41 9.92 -14.69 -30.70
N THR A 42 8.63 -14.69 -30.40
CA THR A 42 7.69 -13.72 -30.93
C THR A 42 7.81 -12.38 -30.18
N PRO A 43 8.12 -11.28 -30.89
CA PRO A 43 8.24 -9.96 -30.27
C PRO A 43 6.90 -9.50 -29.70
N CYS A 44 6.90 -8.98 -28.46
CA CYS A 44 5.69 -8.52 -27.78
C CYS A 44 5.96 -7.34 -26.85
N LEU A 45 7.19 -6.84 -26.79
CA LEU A 45 7.60 -5.70 -25.99
C LEU A 45 7.81 -4.50 -26.91
N SER A 46 6.86 -3.57 -26.90
CA SER A 46 7.02 -2.28 -27.59
C SER A 46 7.97 -1.41 -26.78
N VAL A 47 8.99 -0.88 -27.44
CA VAL A 47 9.98 0.04 -26.87
C VAL A 47 9.96 1.33 -27.67
N THR A 48 9.87 2.45 -26.97
CA THR A 48 9.88 3.80 -27.56
C THR A 48 10.93 4.62 -26.82
N PHE A 49 11.90 5.13 -27.57
CA PHE A 49 12.84 6.13 -27.10
C PHE A 49 12.13 7.48 -27.11
N VAL A 50 12.20 8.18 -26.00
CA VAL A 50 11.67 9.53 -25.82
C VAL A 50 12.84 10.47 -25.53
N SER A 51 12.58 11.78 -25.59
CA SER A 51 13.62 12.81 -25.46
C SER A 51 14.53 12.66 -24.24
N ASP A 52 13.98 12.20 -23.13
CA ASP A 52 14.64 12.11 -21.82
C ASP A 52 14.68 10.69 -21.27
N GLY A 53 14.40 9.68 -22.11
CA GLY A 53 14.44 8.30 -21.65
C GLY A 53 13.94 7.25 -22.62
N VAL A 54 13.57 6.12 -22.09
CA VAL A 54 12.95 5.03 -22.83
C VAL A 54 11.70 4.53 -22.12
N VAL A 55 10.63 4.34 -22.89
CA VAL A 55 9.37 3.76 -22.40
C VAL A 55 9.15 2.42 -23.08
N TYR A 56 8.78 1.40 -22.32
CA TYR A 56 8.49 0.10 -22.88
C TYR A 56 7.25 -0.54 -22.24
N LYS A 57 6.48 -1.25 -23.07
CA LYS A 57 5.26 -1.96 -22.67
C LYS A 57 5.21 -3.33 -23.33
N CYS A 58 5.04 -4.36 -22.53
CA CYS A 58 4.79 -5.70 -23.05
C CYS A 58 3.29 -5.96 -23.22
N HIS A 59 2.87 -6.32 -24.43
CA HIS A 59 1.47 -6.63 -24.74
C HIS A 59 1.01 -7.99 -24.20
N HIS A 60 1.95 -8.85 -23.78
CA HIS A 60 1.64 -10.17 -23.25
C HIS A 60 1.54 -10.20 -21.71
N CYS A 61 2.59 -9.74 -21.01
CA CYS A 61 2.61 -9.76 -19.54
C CYS A 61 2.19 -8.44 -18.88
N GLY A 62 1.83 -7.45 -19.69
CA GLY A 62 1.36 -6.15 -19.19
C GLY A 62 2.42 -5.27 -18.53
N ILE A 63 3.71 -5.71 -18.48
CA ILE A 63 4.76 -4.88 -17.89
C ILE A 63 4.86 -3.55 -18.64
N PHE A 64 4.74 -2.46 -17.90
CA PHE A 64 4.91 -1.11 -18.39
C PHE A 64 5.89 -0.39 -17.49
N LYS A 65 6.97 0.14 -18.05
CA LYS A 65 7.95 0.95 -17.33
C LYS A 65 8.49 2.03 -18.25
N GLY A 66 8.91 3.14 -17.66
CA GLY A 66 9.67 4.19 -18.30
C GLY A 66 10.91 4.48 -17.46
N LYS A 67 12.03 4.70 -18.10
CA LYS A 67 13.26 5.20 -17.46
C LYS A 67 13.64 6.52 -18.10
N VAL A 68 13.92 7.53 -17.29
CA VAL A 68 14.28 8.89 -17.72
C VAL A 68 15.79 9.03 -17.63
N PHE A 69 16.39 9.54 -18.72
CA PHE A 69 17.81 9.84 -18.80
C PHE A 69 18.00 11.35 -18.79
N TYR A 70 18.77 11.88 -17.90
CA TYR A 70 18.96 13.33 -17.75
C TYR A 70 19.87 13.99 -18.82
N ASP A 71 20.38 13.23 -19.78
CA ASP A 71 21.27 13.77 -20.82
C ASP A 71 20.57 13.86 -22.18
N THR A 72 20.01 15.05 -22.45
CA THR A 72 19.30 15.37 -23.69
C THR A 72 20.18 15.39 -24.94
N ASN A 73 21.51 15.51 -24.81
CA ASN A 73 22.42 15.61 -25.95
C ASN A 73 22.61 14.28 -26.70
N VAL A 74 22.52 13.17 -25.98
CA VAL A 74 22.67 11.83 -26.58
C VAL A 74 21.47 11.46 -27.43
N VAL A 75 20.28 11.92 -27.06
CA VAL A 75 19.04 11.64 -27.80
C VAL A 75 19.01 12.44 -29.12
N LYS A 76 19.55 13.66 -29.14
CA LYS A 76 19.62 14.51 -30.35
C LYS A 76 20.47 13.86 -31.47
N GLN A 77 21.54 13.17 -31.17
CA GLN A 77 22.42 12.52 -32.16
C GLN A 77 21.73 11.35 -32.89
N HIS A 78 20.90 10.57 -32.22
CA HIS A 78 20.20 9.45 -32.85
C HIS A 78 18.96 9.84 -33.65
N TYR A 79 18.39 11.01 -33.41
CA TYR A 79 17.22 11.52 -34.14
C TYR A 79 17.54 12.08 -35.53
N ASN A 80 18.77 12.55 -35.74
CA ASN A 80 19.21 13.15 -37.01
C ASN A 80 19.45 12.15 -38.15
N ASP A 81 19.48 10.84 -37.87
CA ASP A 81 19.80 9.82 -38.89
C ASP A 81 18.60 9.32 -39.70
N TYR A 82 17.37 9.73 -39.35
CA TYR A 82 16.16 9.40 -40.10
C TYR A 82 15.47 10.66 -40.64
N LYS A 83 15.97 11.23 -41.75
CA LYS A 83 15.19 12.24 -42.53
C LYS A 83 14.00 11.53 -43.16
N LYS A 84 12.85 11.61 -42.54
CA LYS A 84 11.58 11.25 -43.17
C LYS A 84 11.27 12.32 -44.21
N GLU A 85 11.23 11.93 -45.46
CA GLU A 85 10.75 12.88 -46.52
C GLU A 85 9.26 13.10 -46.35
N TYR A 86 8.87 14.34 -46.09
CA TYR A 86 7.48 14.75 -45.98
C TYR A 86 7.00 15.40 -47.28
N ILE A 87 5.75 15.09 -47.65
CA ILE A 87 5.09 15.70 -48.79
C ILE A 87 4.34 16.94 -48.30
N LYS A 88 4.72 18.13 -48.81
CA LYS A 88 3.99 19.36 -48.54
C LYS A 88 2.66 19.36 -49.31
N PRO A 89 1.50 19.47 -48.65
CA PRO A 89 0.25 19.61 -49.37
C PRO A 89 0.13 21.02 -49.96
N THR A 90 -0.49 21.12 -51.13
CA THR A 90 -0.83 22.38 -51.77
C THR A 90 -2.32 22.61 -51.68
N LEU A 91 -2.77 23.78 -51.26
CA LEU A 91 -4.17 24.17 -51.36
C LEU A 91 -4.50 24.33 -52.87
N LYS A 92 -5.56 23.62 -53.31
CA LYS A 92 -6.09 23.77 -54.66
C LYS A 92 -7.14 24.85 -54.64
N ASP A 93 -7.46 25.44 -55.82
CA ASP A 93 -8.53 26.42 -55.93
C ASP A 93 -9.88 25.90 -55.37
N THR A 94 -10.11 24.60 -55.45
CA THR A 94 -11.29 23.95 -54.88
C THR A 94 -11.28 23.87 -53.35
N ASP A 95 -10.14 24.13 -52.73
CA ASP A 95 -9.96 24.12 -51.28
C ASP A 95 -10.12 25.51 -50.66
N ILE A 96 -10.20 26.55 -51.50
CA ILE A 96 -10.42 27.94 -51.07
C ILE A 96 -11.93 28.18 -51.02
N THR A 97 -12.40 28.73 -49.91
CA THR A 97 -13.81 29.04 -49.72
C THR A 97 -14.26 30.15 -50.66
N PRO A 98 -15.21 29.90 -51.59
CA PRO A 98 -15.79 30.97 -52.40
C PRO A 98 -16.37 32.07 -51.51
N ILE A 99 -16.25 33.32 -51.96
CA ILE A 99 -16.63 34.51 -51.18
C ILE A 99 -18.11 34.42 -50.74
N ASP A 100 -18.99 33.93 -51.62
CA ASP A 100 -20.42 33.73 -51.35
C ASP A 100 -20.71 32.64 -50.29
N LYS A 101 -19.77 31.72 -50.04
CA LYS A 101 -19.90 30.65 -49.08
C LYS A 101 -19.14 30.90 -47.75
N LYS A 102 -18.31 31.93 -47.69
CA LYS A 102 -17.52 32.27 -46.51
C LYS A 102 -18.40 32.60 -45.30
N GLU A 103 -19.57 33.13 -45.54
CA GLU A 103 -20.59 33.42 -44.53
C GLU A 103 -21.09 32.14 -43.82
N ILE A 104 -21.19 30.99 -44.52
CA ILE A 104 -21.59 29.74 -43.95
C ILE A 104 -20.49 29.22 -42.99
N LEU A 105 -19.24 29.38 -43.38
CA LEU A 105 -18.10 29.02 -42.54
C LEU A 105 -18.08 29.87 -41.25
N TYR A 106 -18.26 31.18 -41.37
CA TYR A 106 -18.33 32.06 -40.20
C TYR A 106 -19.47 31.70 -39.27
N LYS A 107 -20.69 31.45 -39.78
CA LYS A 107 -21.82 31.00 -38.95
C LYS A 107 -21.57 29.69 -38.19
N TYR A 108 -20.77 28.80 -38.75
CA TYR A 108 -20.38 27.55 -38.04
C TYR A 108 -19.53 27.87 -36.82
N PHE A 109 -18.56 28.81 -36.95
CA PHE A 109 -17.67 29.20 -35.85
C PHE A 109 -18.34 30.18 -34.86
N GLU A 110 -19.23 31.07 -35.33
CA GLU A 110 -20.04 31.95 -34.49
C GLU A 110 -20.92 31.17 -33.50
N LYS A 111 -21.50 30.04 -33.95
CA LYS A 111 -22.21 29.11 -33.05
C LYS A 111 -21.33 28.53 -31.95
N ARG A 112 -20.02 28.53 -32.15
CA ARG A 112 -18.99 28.07 -31.21
C ARG A 112 -18.33 29.22 -30.46
N LYS A 113 -18.90 30.43 -30.57
CA LYS A 113 -18.41 31.66 -29.95
C LYS A 113 -16.98 32.05 -30.38
N ILE A 114 -16.59 31.65 -31.58
CA ILE A 114 -15.34 32.01 -32.22
C ILE A 114 -15.63 33.07 -33.27
N SER A 115 -14.96 34.23 -33.15
CA SER A 115 -15.18 35.39 -34.03
C SER A 115 -14.59 35.18 -35.42
N ARG A 116 -15.11 35.93 -36.39
CA ARG A 116 -14.60 35.92 -37.77
C ARG A 116 -13.11 36.27 -37.85
N SER A 117 -12.67 37.22 -37.02
CA SER A 117 -11.27 37.63 -36.99
C SER A 117 -10.34 36.48 -36.58
N VAL A 118 -10.76 35.59 -35.66
CA VAL A 118 -10.00 34.40 -35.29
C VAL A 118 -10.01 33.38 -36.43
N VAL A 119 -11.14 33.16 -37.10
CA VAL A 119 -11.22 32.24 -38.26
C VAL A 119 -10.28 32.69 -39.36
N ASP A 120 -10.29 33.99 -39.70
CA ASP A 120 -9.42 34.58 -40.73
C ASP A 120 -7.93 34.53 -40.31
N LYS A 121 -7.64 34.85 -39.06
CA LYS A 121 -6.28 34.79 -38.50
C LYS A 121 -5.66 33.38 -38.64
N TYR A 122 -6.43 32.35 -38.40
CA TYR A 122 -5.99 30.94 -38.52
C TYR A 122 -6.13 30.40 -39.96
N LYS A 123 -6.56 31.24 -40.91
CA LYS A 123 -6.68 30.92 -42.34
C LYS A 123 -7.49 29.65 -42.59
N ILE A 124 -8.62 29.51 -41.88
CA ILE A 124 -9.51 28.34 -41.99
C ILE A 124 -10.33 28.48 -43.24
N GLU A 125 -10.41 27.40 -44.01
CA GLU A 125 -11.15 27.37 -45.27
C GLU A 125 -12.23 26.25 -45.26
N CYS A 126 -13.12 26.29 -46.28
CA CYS A 126 -14.12 25.24 -46.49
C CYS A 126 -14.14 24.87 -47.97
N ASN A 127 -13.85 23.61 -48.30
CA ASN A 127 -13.83 23.18 -49.66
C ASN A 127 -15.24 22.92 -50.26
N SER A 128 -15.29 22.65 -51.56
CA SER A 128 -16.53 22.34 -52.30
C SER A 128 -17.27 21.09 -51.73
N ASN A 129 -16.54 20.18 -51.08
CA ASN A 129 -17.10 18.99 -50.46
C ASN A 129 -17.67 19.26 -49.05
N LYS A 130 -17.76 20.53 -48.64
CA LYS A 130 -18.21 20.96 -47.29
C LYS A 130 -17.32 20.40 -46.16
N GLU A 131 -16.03 20.22 -46.43
CA GLU A 131 -15.02 19.91 -45.41
C GLU A 131 -14.40 21.23 -44.94
N ILE A 132 -14.28 21.39 -43.63
CA ILE A 132 -13.53 22.49 -43.00
C ILE A 132 -12.06 22.08 -43.00
N LEU A 133 -11.20 22.98 -43.46
CA LEU A 133 -9.77 22.79 -43.61
C LEU A 133 -9.04 23.56 -42.53
N PHE A 134 -8.22 22.86 -41.77
CA PHE A 134 -7.30 23.42 -40.77
C PHE A 134 -5.88 23.29 -41.32
N PRO A 135 -5.30 24.36 -41.88
CA PRO A 135 -3.93 24.36 -42.43
C PRO A 135 -2.92 24.48 -41.30
N TYR A 136 -1.87 23.69 -41.34
CA TYR A 136 -0.76 23.72 -40.40
C TYR A 136 0.44 24.40 -41.05
N TYR A 137 0.84 25.52 -40.51
CA TYR A 137 1.93 26.34 -41.03
C TYR A 137 3.23 26.13 -40.25
N TRP A 138 4.34 25.99 -41.00
CA TRP A 138 5.69 26.00 -40.49
C TRP A 138 6.52 26.93 -41.35
N ASN A 139 7.13 27.98 -40.76
CA ASN A 139 7.90 29.01 -41.49
C ASN A 139 7.12 29.61 -42.68
N ASN A 140 5.87 29.98 -42.47
CA ASN A 140 4.95 30.52 -43.46
C ASN A 140 4.55 29.56 -44.60
N GLU A 141 4.94 28.29 -44.55
CA GLU A 141 4.56 27.29 -45.55
C GLU A 141 3.55 26.29 -44.95
N ILE A 142 2.60 25.85 -45.76
CA ILE A 142 1.67 24.76 -45.35
C ILE A 142 2.44 23.43 -45.39
N VAL A 143 2.50 22.77 -44.24
CA VAL A 143 3.20 21.48 -44.11
C VAL A 143 2.22 20.32 -43.87
N SER A 144 1.01 20.62 -43.47
CA SER A 144 -0.07 19.64 -43.29
C SER A 144 -1.42 20.33 -43.39
N ILE A 145 -2.49 19.60 -43.76
CA ILE A 145 -3.87 20.08 -43.71
C ILE A 145 -4.71 18.97 -43.06
N LYS A 146 -5.51 19.35 -42.05
CA LYS A 146 -6.54 18.45 -41.49
C LYS A 146 -7.90 18.87 -42.01
N TYR A 147 -8.67 17.88 -42.41
CA TYR A 147 -10.01 18.08 -43.01
C TYR A 147 -11.01 17.54 -42.02
N LYS A 148 -12.03 18.31 -41.68
CA LYS A 148 -13.15 17.95 -40.84
C LYS A 148 -14.43 18.01 -41.67
N LYS A 149 -15.11 16.86 -41.83
CA LYS A 149 -16.40 16.76 -42.48
C LYS A 149 -17.50 16.61 -41.45
N PRO A 150 -18.31 17.64 -41.18
CA PRO A 150 -19.50 17.49 -40.34
C PRO A 150 -20.48 16.49 -40.98
N THR A 151 -21.06 15.60 -40.20
CA THR A 151 -22.06 14.62 -40.62
C THR A 151 -23.44 14.99 -40.06
N LYS A 152 -24.49 14.46 -40.67
CA LYS A 152 -25.88 14.79 -40.27
C LYS A 152 -26.27 14.28 -38.87
N ASP A 153 -25.56 13.31 -38.40
CA ASP A 153 -25.73 12.68 -37.08
C ASP A 153 -24.97 13.41 -35.95
N GLY A 154 -24.42 14.61 -36.25
CA GLY A 154 -23.64 15.41 -35.29
C GLY A 154 -22.21 14.93 -35.10
N LYS A 155 -21.81 13.78 -35.65
CA LYS A 155 -20.43 13.30 -35.65
C LYS A 155 -19.62 14.01 -36.72
N SER A 156 -18.31 13.92 -36.64
CA SER A 156 -17.40 14.47 -37.65
C SER A 156 -16.44 13.42 -38.13
N LYS A 157 -16.19 13.36 -39.44
CA LYS A 157 -15.12 12.53 -40.00
C LYS A 157 -13.88 13.42 -40.20
N TYR A 158 -12.73 12.85 -39.85
CA TYR A 158 -11.45 13.55 -39.93
C TYR A 158 -10.49 12.79 -40.84
N ARG A 159 -9.71 13.53 -41.62
CA ARG A 159 -8.56 13.03 -42.35
C ARG A 159 -7.46 14.09 -42.34
N ILE A 160 -6.23 13.68 -42.48
CA ILE A 160 -5.06 14.56 -42.53
C ILE A 160 -4.31 14.26 -43.85
N SER A 161 -3.64 15.25 -44.42
CA SER A 161 -2.84 15.08 -45.63
C SER A 161 -1.88 13.90 -45.50
N PRO A 162 -1.88 12.94 -46.43
CA PRO A 162 -1.02 11.75 -46.36
C PRO A 162 0.45 12.15 -46.43
N ASN A 163 1.29 11.47 -45.70
CA ASN A 163 2.74 11.69 -45.64
C ASN A 163 3.17 13.13 -45.32
N SER A 164 2.31 13.94 -44.75
CA SER A 164 2.60 15.33 -44.36
C SER A 164 3.31 15.39 -43.01
N LYS A 165 4.09 16.45 -42.77
CA LYS A 165 4.78 16.66 -41.48
C LYS A 165 3.75 16.96 -40.40
N LYS A 166 3.75 16.19 -39.33
CA LYS A 166 2.88 16.39 -38.17
C LYS A 166 3.52 17.40 -37.24
N ILE A 167 2.90 18.54 -37.08
CA ILE A 167 3.31 19.61 -36.15
C ILE A 167 2.12 20.01 -35.30
N PHE A 168 2.31 20.89 -34.34
CA PHE A 168 1.19 21.47 -33.60
C PHE A 168 0.37 22.44 -34.47
N TYR A 169 -0.95 22.39 -34.33
CA TYR A 169 -1.83 23.36 -35.01
C TYR A 169 -1.77 24.69 -34.32
N GLY A 170 -1.69 25.76 -35.11
CA GLY A 170 -1.67 27.13 -34.61
C GLY A 170 -0.27 27.65 -34.20
N MET A 171 0.80 26.91 -34.49
CA MET A 171 2.18 27.31 -34.15
C MET A 171 2.54 28.69 -34.73
N ASP A 172 2.11 28.98 -35.97
CA ASP A 172 2.34 30.24 -36.66
C ASP A 172 1.59 31.41 -36.03
N GLN A 173 0.64 31.15 -35.13
CA GLN A 173 -0.15 32.17 -34.42
C GLN A 173 0.43 32.53 -33.05
N ILE A 174 1.46 31.82 -32.61
CA ILE A 174 2.10 32.08 -31.31
C ILE A 174 3.02 33.30 -31.42
N PRO A 175 2.79 34.35 -30.63
CA PRO A 175 3.63 35.54 -30.66
C PRO A 175 5.10 35.24 -30.31
N VAL A 176 6.01 35.92 -30.99
CA VAL A 176 7.44 35.85 -30.69
C VAL A 176 7.68 36.32 -29.24
N GLY A 177 8.47 35.57 -28.50
CA GLY A 177 8.75 35.86 -27.08
C GLY A 177 7.74 35.28 -26.09
N THR A 178 6.72 34.52 -26.54
CA THR A 178 5.84 33.76 -25.68
C THR A 178 6.66 32.76 -24.82
N ARG A 179 6.50 32.81 -23.52
CA ARG A 179 7.22 31.94 -22.57
C ARG A 179 6.37 30.80 -22.02
N GLU A 180 5.05 30.95 -22.08
CA GLU A 180 4.10 29.92 -21.59
C GLU A 180 3.18 29.52 -22.75
N LEU A 181 3.12 28.24 -23.07
CA LEU A 181 2.37 27.67 -24.18
C LEU A 181 1.26 26.75 -23.69
N THR A 182 0.02 27.03 -24.10
CA THR A 182 -1.10 26.12 -23.84
C THR A 182 -1.18 25.04 -24.93
N ILE A 183 -1.28 23.76 -24.52
CA ILE A 183 -1.40 22.60 -25.42
C ILE A 183 -2.74 21.94 -25.20
N THR A 184 -3.54 21.82 -26.25
CA THR A 184 -4.89 21.25 -26.26
C THR A 184 -4.96 20.01 -27.16
N GLU A 185 -6.12 19.37 -27.22
CA GLU A 185 -6.32 18.14 -28.00
C GLU A 185 -6.72 18.36 -29.42
N GLY A 186 -7.75 19.18 -29.69
CA GLY A 186 -8.32 19.40 -31.00
C GLY A 186 -8.13 20.82 -31.54
N GLU A 187 -8.34 21.06 -32.87
CA GLU A 187 -8.06 22.33 -33.56
C GLU A 187 -9.00 23.46 -33.15
N ILE A 188 -10.19 23.14 -32.61
CA ILE A 188 -11.17 24.20 -32.23
C ILE A 188 -10.77 24.82 -30.87
N GLU A 189 -10.09 24.10 -30.02
CA GLU A 189 -9.71 24.59 -28.72
C GLU A 189 -8.66 25.69 -28.74
N PRO A 190 -7.57 25.65 -29.56
CA PRO A 190 -6.68 26.79 -29.72
C PRO A 190 -7.41 28.05 -30.21
N LEU A 191 -8.46 27.90 -31.05
CA LEU A 191 -9.28 29.04 -31.47
C LEU A 191 -10.08 29.62 -30.31
N SER A 192 -10.57 28.75 -29.41
CA SER A 192 -11.28 29.17 -28.20
C SER A 192 -10.36 29.94 -27.24
N TYR A 193 -9.12 29.50 -27.09
CA TYR A 193 -8.11 30.23 -26.32
C TYR A 193 -7.68 31.52 -27.01
N ALA A 194 -7.55 31.52 -28.33
CA ALA A 194 -7.25 32.74 -29.11
C ALA A 194 -8.36 33.79 -28.97
N GLN A 195 -9.63 33.38 -28.83
CA GLN A 195 -10.77 34.29 -28.62
C GLN A 195 -10.64 35.09 -27.31
N ILE A 196 -9.97 34.54 -26.31
CA ILE A 196 -9.70 35.21 -25.04
C ILE A 196 -8.26 35.70 -24.89
N GLY A 197 -7.48 35.71 -26.01
CA GLY A 197 -6.13 36.26 -26.05
C GLY A 197 -5.03 35.36 -25.44
N ILE A 198 -5.29 34.09 -25.21
CA ILE A 198 -4.30 33.14 -24.66
C ILE A 198 -3.63 32.37 -25.80
N PRO A 199 -2.28 32.34 -25.88
CA PRO A 199 -1.55 31.56 -26.88
C PRO A 199 -1.75 30.07 -26.66
N ALA A 200 -2.29 29.38 -27.66
CA ALA A 200 -2.54 27.93 -27.57
C ALA A 200 -2.29 27.22 -28.90
N VAL A 201 -1.91 25.95 -28.79
CA VAL A 201 -1.75 25.03 -29.93
C VAL A 201 -2.44 23.70 -29.61
N SER A 202 -2.78 22.94 -30.67
CA SER A 202 -3.26 21.59 -30.45
C SER A 202 -2.40 20.50 -31.09
N ILE A 203 -2.52 19.28 -30.60
CA ILE A 203 -1.92 18.12 -31.26
C ILE A 203 -2.66 17.79 -32.56
N PRO A 204 -1.96 17.29 -33.62
CA PRO A 204 -2.57 17.12 -34.95
C PRO A 204 -3.54 15.94 -35.02
N ILE A 205 -3.46 14.95 -34.11
CA ILE A 205 -4.29 13.74 -34.13
C ILE A 205 -4.83 13.53 -32.73
N GLY A 206 -5.99 14.11 -32.44
CA GLY A 206 -6.75 13.81 -31.23
C GLY A 206 -7.28 12.38 -31.24
N GLY A 207 -7.47 11.79 -30.07
CA GLY A 207 -8.06 10.46 -29.90
C GLY A 207 -7.12 9.28 -30.13
N VAL A 208 -5.85 9.45 -30.46
CA VAL A 208 -4.86 8.38 -30.60
C VAL A 208 -3.69 8.60 -29.64
N GLU A 209 -3.68 7.83 -28.57
CA GLU A 209 -2.80 7.95 -27.40
C GLU A 209 -1.30 7.96 -27.71
N THR A 210 -0.86 7.39 -28.84
CA THR A 210 0.54 7.06 -29.08
C THR A 210 1.22 7.83 -30.20
N LYS A 211 0.47 8.64 -30.98
CA LYS A 211 1.01 9.30 -32.18
C LYS A 211 1.27 10.80 -31.95
N LEU A 212 2.19 11.11 -31.03
CA LEU A 212 2.62 12.50 -30.77
C LEU A 212 3.91 12.86 -31.54
N GLU A 213 4.01 12.47 -32.83
CA GLU A 213 5.14 12.83 -33.72
C GLU A 213 5.38 14.34 -33.82
N CYS A 214 4.37 15.16 -33.48
CA CYS A 214 4.49 16.61 -33.45
C CYS A 214 5.52 17.08 -32.41
N ILE A 215 5.71 16.38 -31.32
CA ILE A 215 6.70 16.75 -30.30
C ILE A 215 8.11 16.64 -30.89
N GLU A 216 8.42 15.51 -31.50
CA GLU A 216 9.74 15.29 -32.11
C GLU A 216 9.99 16.24 -33.29
N ASN A 217 8.97 16.41 -34.14
CA ASN A 217 9.08 17.29 -35.29
C ASN A 217 9.23 18.77 -34.93
N CYS A 218 8.80 19.18 -33.72
CA CYS A 218 8.82 20.55 -33.23
C CYS A 218 9.74 20.76 -32.02
N TRP A 219 10.68 19.84 -31.77
CA TRP A 219 11.48 19.82 -30.53
C TRP A 219 12.20 21.14 -30.26
N GLU A 220 12.95 21.66 -31.26
CA GLU A 220 13.68 22.94 -31.14
C GLU A 220 12.75 24.12 -30.87
N TRP A 221 11.57 24.11 -31.49
CA TRP A 221 10.56 25.12 -31.25
C TRP A 221 9.97 25.04 -29.84
N LEU A 222 9.79 23.81 -29.29
CA LEU A 222 9.29 23.60 -27.93
C LEU A 222 10.32 24.02 -26.87
N GLU A 223 11.60 23.89 -27.13
CA GLU A 223 12.66 24.26 -26.16
C GLU A 223 12.66 25.75 -25.78
N GLN A 224 12.08 26.62 -26.60
CA GLN A 224 12.00 28.07 -26.32
C GLN A 224 11.02 28.44 -25.19
N PHE A 225 10.11 27.52 -24.81
CA PHE A 225 9.11 27.79 -23.78
C PHE A 225 9.63 27.45 -22.40
N ASP A 226 9.32 28.31 -21.42
CA ASP A 226 9.66 28.08 -20.02
C ASP A 226 8.63 27.20 -19.34
N LYS A 227 7.37 27.27 -19.80
CA LYS A 227 6.25 26.52 -19.23
C LYS A 227 5.29 26.02 -20.31
N PHE A 228 4.66 24.88 -20.02
CA PHE A 228 3.54 24.36 -20.81
C PHE A 228 2.31 24.22 -19.90
N ILE A 229 1.15 24.61 -20.42
CA ILE A 229 -0.14 24.37 -19.78
C ILE A 229 -0.86 23.30 -20.59
N ILE A 230 -1.07 22.16 -19.99
CA ILE A 230 -1.76 21.03 -20.61
C ILE A 230 -3.25 21.16 -20.34
N ALA A 231 -4.01 21.39 -21.40
CA ALA A 231 -5.47 21.59 -21.36
C ALA A 231 -6.16 20.60 -22.32
N THR A 232 -5.97 19.30 -22.07
CA THR A 232 -6.64 18.22 -22.82
C THR A 232 -8.07 18.02 -22.34
N ASP A 233 -8.88 17.32 -23.14
CA ASP A 233 -10.28 17.02 -22.84
C ASP A 233 -10.46 16.40 -21.46
N ASN A 234 -11.60 16.69 -20.83
CA ASN A 234 -11.99 16.11 -19.53
C ASN A 234 -12.60 14.72 -19.66
N ASP A 235 -11.94 13.83 -20.38
CA ASP A 235 -12.35 12.44 -20.56
C ASP A 235 -11.18 11.47 -20.37
N GLU A 236 -11.43 10.17 -20.53
CA GLU A 236 -10.40 9.14 -20.38
C GLU A 236 -9.28 9.28 -21.40
N ILE A 237 -9.61 9.67 -22.65
CA ILE A 237 -8.65 9.84 -23.74
C ILE A 237 -7.76 11.05 -23.44
N GLY A 238 -8.36 12.18 -23.06
CA GLY A 238 -7.64 13.40 -22.69
C GLY A 238 -6.68 13.16 -21.52
N ARG A 239 -7.08 12.37 -20.51
CA ARG A 239 -6.18 11.96 -19.40
C ARG A 239 -4.97 11.15 -19.89
N LYS A 240 -5.15 10.24 -20.85
CA LYS A 240 -4.05 9.47 -21.44
C LYS A 240 -3.12 10.33 -22.26
N ILE A 241 -3.66 11.23 -23.08
CA ILE A 241 -2.88 12.21 -23.88
C ILE A 241 -2.08 13.11 -22.94
N LYS A 242 -2.70 13.65 -21.89
CA LYS A 242 -2.01 14.43 -20.86
C LYS A 242 -0.77 13.71 -20.33
N ASN A 243 -0.94 12.46 -19.92
CA ASN A 243 0.17 11.67 -19.35
C ASN A 243 1.30 11.46 -20.36
N ASN A 244 0.97 11.24 -21.64
CA ASN A 244 1.97 11.12 -22.70
C ASN A 244 2.68 12.46 -23.00
N LEU A 245 1.98 13.59 -22.99
CA LEU A 245 2.58 14.92 -23.12
C LEU A 245 3.57 15.19 -21.98
N LEU A 246 3.19 14.91 -20.75
CA LEU A 246 4.05 15.07 -19.56
C LEU A 246 5.33 14.23 -19.61
N LEU A 247 5.29 13.08 -20.27
CA LEU A 247 6.46 12.19 -20.43
C LEU A 247 7.37 12.62 -21.58
N ARG A 248 6.84 13.28 -22.61
CA ARG A 248 7.53 13.51 -23.89
C ARG A 248 7.93 14.94 -24.17
N LEU A 249 7.27 15.94 -23.55
CA LEU A 249 7.64 17.35 -23.70
C LEU A 249 9.00 17.64 -23.06
N PRO A 250 9.77 18.66 -23.58
CA PRO A 250 11.04 19.05 -22.98
C PRO A 250 10.91 19.34 -21.49
N GLN A 251 11.57 18.55 -20.63
CA GLN A 251 11.46 18.66 -19.17
C GLN A 251 10.01 18.65 -18.67
N GLY A 252 9.13 17.83 -19.30
CA GLY A 252 7.69 17.88 -19.09
C GLY A 252 7.23 17.81 -17.64
N LYS A 253 7.89 17.03 -16.81
CA LYS A 253 7.56 16.92 -15.37
C LYS A 253 7.83 18.20 -14.58
N THR A 254 8.77 19.03 -15.02
CA THR A 254 9.17 20.25 -14.30
C THR A 254 8.61 21.53 -14.93
N LYS A 255 8.32 21.51 -16.22
CA LYS A 255 7.81 22.68 -16.96
C LYS A 255 6.30 22.67 -17.18
N CYS A 256 5.62 21.52 -17.03
CA CYS A 256 4.20 21.39 -17.30
C CYS A 256 3.34 21.68 -16.09
N LYS A 257 2.37 22.54 -16.29
CA LYS A 257 1.17 22.67 -15.47
C LYS A 257 0.01 21.96 -16.15
N VAL A 258 -0.97 21.53 -15.41
CA VAL A 258 -2.20 20.91 -15.91
C VAL A 258 -3.39 21.74 -15.44
N VAL A 259 -4.35 22.01 -16.33
CA VAL A 259 -5.60 22.66 -15.93
C VAL A 259 -6.37 21.75 -14.95
N ASP A 260 -7.00 22.38 -13.97
CA ASP A 260 -7.79 21.69 -12.95
C ASP A 260 -9.27 21.72 -13.33
N TRP A 261 -9.74 20.71 -14.04
CA TRP A 261 -11.15 20.60 -14.41
C TRP A 261 -12.07 20.52 -13.16
N GLY A 262 -11.59 20.01 -12.03
CA GLY A 262 -12.30 19.98 -10.76
C GLY A 262 -12.57 21.37 -10.17
N PHE A 263 -11.80 22.39 -10.58
CA PHE A 263 -12.05 23.76 -10.20
C PHE A 263 -13.39 24.29 -10.76
N ILE A 264 -13.77 23.82 -11.97
CA ILE A 264 -15.05 24.17 -12.60
C ILE A 264 -16.20 23.38 -11.96
N ASP A 265 -15.96 22.18 -11.51
CA ASP A 265 -16.94 21.35 -10.82
C ASP A 265 -17.53 22.03 -9.59
N TYR A 266 -16.73 22.85 -8.90
CA TYR A 266 -17.20 23.69 -7.80
C TYR A 266 -18.28 24.71 -8.21
N LEU A 267 -18.29 25.11 -9.48
CA LEU A 267 -19.22 26.12 -9.99
C LEU A 267 -20.48 25.53 -10.67
N THR A 268 -20.47 24.32 -11.24
CA THR A 268 -21.52 23.92 -12.20
C THR A 268 -21.86 22.43 -12.34
N SER A 269 -21.37 21.51 -11.55
CA SER A 269 -21.51 20.04 -11.71
C SER A 269 -20.47 19.35 -12.60
N PRO A 270 -19.87 18.25 -12.12
CA PRO A 270 -18.60 17.68 -12.62
C PRO A 270 -18.57 17.21 -14.10
N ASP A 271 -19.67 16.75 -14.63
CA ASP A 271 -19.72 16.05 -15.92
C ASP A 271 -20.19 16.93 -17.09
N LYS A 272 -20.25 18.26 -16.89
CA LYS A 272 -20.99 19.12 -17.83
C LYS A 272 -20.18 19.58 -19.03
N TYR A 273 -18.86 19.76 -18.90
CA TYR A 273 -18.03 20.30 -19.98
C TYR A 273 -16.86 19.37 -20.27
N LYS A 274 -16.76 19.01 -21.57
CA LYS A 274 -15.75 18.09 -22.04
C LYS A 274 -14.46 18.82 -22.46
N ASP A 275 -14.59 19.96 -23.15
CA ASP A 275 -13.48 20.66 -23.75
C ASP A 275 -13.55 22.19 -23.57
N ALA A 276 -12.48 22.90 -23.95
CA ALA A 276 -12.36 24.33 -23.81
C ALA A 276 -13.41 25.11 -24.65
N ASN A 277 -13.87 24.55 -25.78
CA ASN A 277 -14.87 25.20 -26.61
C ASN A 277 -16.27 25.10 -26.01
N GLU A 278 -16.62 23.96 -25.41
CA GLU A 278 -17.90 23.84 -24.71
C GLU A 278 -17.98 24.83 -23.55
N LEU A 279 -16.88 25.05 -22.84
CA LEU A 279 -16.82 26.02 -21.76
C LEU A 279 -16.96 27.45 -22.27
N LEU A 280 -16.32 27.82 -23.40
CA LEU A 280 -16.49 29.10 -24.05
C LEU A 280 -17.93 29.33 -24.55
N CYS A 281 -18.59 28.27 -25.04
CA CYS A 281 -19.99 28.33 -25.45
C CYS A 281 -20.96 28.55 -24.27
N TYR A 282 -20.60 28.05 -23.09
CA TYR A 282 -21.38 28.27 -21.88
C TYR A 282 -21.24 29.66 -21.32
N ASP A 283 -20.02 30.16 -21.21
CA ASP A 283 -19.72 31.51 -20.77
C ASP A 283 -19.12 32.33 -21.94
N GLU A 284 -19.98 32.99 -22.70
CA GLU A 284 -19.63 33.79 -23.87
C GLU A 284 -18.63 34.92 -23.56
N THR A 285 -18.51 35.32 -22.30
CA THR A 285 -17.51 36.31 -21.87
C THR A 285 -16.09 35.77 -21.90
N GLY A 286 -15.95 34.43 -21.91
CA GLY A 286 -14.68 33.72 -21.83
C GLY A 286 -14.04 33.72 -20.44
N LYS A 287 -14.73 34.24 -19.42
CA LYS A 287 -14.23 34.33 -18.07
C LYS A 287 -13.99 32.92 -17.48
N ALA A 288 -14.95 31.99 -17.66
CA ALA A 288 -14.82 30.62 -17.17
C ALA A 288 -13.63 29.89 -17.81
N LEU A 289 -13.39 30.06 -19.12
CA LEU A 289 -12.24 29.50 -19.80
C LEU A 289 -10.92 30.11 -19.32
N LYS A 290 -10.91 31.39 -18.99
CA LYS A 290 -9.75 32.06 -18.41
C LYS A 290 -9.47 31.55 -16.99
N GLU A 291 -10.49 31.39 -16.16
CA GLU A 291 -10.38 30.84 -14.82
C GLU A 291 -9.87 29.37 -14.83
N LEU A 292 -10.34 28.55 -15.79
CA LEU A 292 -9.80 27.19 -16.00
C LEU A 292 -8.29 27.27 -16.32
N HIS A 293 -7.88 28.15 -17.21
CA HIS A 293 -6.47 28.29 -17.54
C HIS A 293 -5.63 28.73 -16.33
N GLU A 294 -6.11 29.69 -15.56
CA GLU A 294 -5.46 30.22 -14.37
C GLU A 294 -5.42 29.19 -13.22
N SER A 295 -6.37 28.24 -13.19
CA SER A 295 -6.39 27.14 -12.21
C SER A 295 -5.25 26.14 -12.39
N SER A 296 -4.50 26.24 -13.51
CA SER A 296 -3.44 25.28 -13.84
C SER A 296 -2.36 25.20 -12.77
N LYS A 297 -2.01 23.98 -12.37
CA LYS A 297 -1.03 23.70 -11.33
C LYS A 297 0.07 22.78 -11.83
N PHE A 298 1.27 22.94 -11.29
CA PHE A 298 2.32 21.95 -11.49
C PHE A 298 1.88 20.63 -10.87
N LEU A 299 2.26 19.53 -11.52
CA LEU A 299 2.03 18.22 -10.92
C LEU A 299 2.85 18.08 -9.63
N PRO A 300 2.30 17.39 -8.63
CA PRO A 300 3.05 17.07 -7.44
C PRO A 300 4.34 16.33 -7.79
N THR A 301 5.44 16.71 -7.16
CA THR A 301 6.69 15.96 -7.26
C THR A 301 6.59 14.71 -6.40
N ASP A 302 6.86 13.55 -6.97
CA ASP A 302 6.82 12.29 -6.22
C ASP A 302 7.59 12.40 -4.90
N GLY A 303 6.90 12.12 -3.80
CA GLY A 303 7.46 12.19 -2.45
C GLY A 303 7.46 13.58 -1.81
N ILE A 304 6.93 14.61 -2.49
CA ILE A 304 6.71 15.95 -1.91
C ILE A 304 5.21 16.22 -1.89
N VAL A 305 4.70 16.62 -0.74
CA VAL A 305 3.31 17.02 -0.56
C VAL A 305 3.23 18.49 -0.17
N THR A 306 2.27 19.21 -0.71
CA THR A 306 1.98 20.61 -0.34
C THR A 306 0.97 20.67 0.81
N MET A 307 0.95 21.76 1.57
CA MET A 307 -0.02 21.92 2.66
C MET A 307 -1.46 21.90 2.16
N SER A 308 -1.71 22.35 0.92
CA SER A 308 -3.04 22.28 0.31
C SER A 308 -3.50 20.87 0.00
N GLU A 309 -2.59 19.96 -0.39
CA GLU A 309 -2.90 18.56 -0.66
C GLU A 309 -3.25 17.77 0.61
N ILE A 310 -2.72 18.17 1.74
CA ILE A 310 -3.00 17.54 3.05
C ILE A 310 -3.94 18.38 3.92
N LYS A 311 -4.61 19.39 3.34
CA LYS A 311 -5.48 20.32 4.08
C LYS A 311 -6.54 19.58 4.89
N ASP A 312 -7.26 18.65 4.27
CA ASP A 312 -8.33 17.91 4.93
C ASP A 312 -7.78 17.06 6.08
N SER A 313 -6.65 16.42 5.86
CA SER A 313 -5.93 15.68 6.91
C SER A 313 -5.44 16.61 8.06
N ILE A 314 -5.07 17.85 7.74
CA ILE A 314 -4.69 18.85 8.75
C ILE A 314 -5.93 19.31 9.50
N MET A 315 -7.06 19.50 8.82
CA MET A 315 -8.32 19.91 9.47
C MET A 315 -8.85 18.80 10.37
N ASP A 316 -8.87 17.56 9.90
CA ASP A 316 -9.20 16.39 10.75
C ASP A 316 -8.30 16.33 11.99
N TYR A 317 -7.00 16.60 11.81
CA TYR A 317 -6.05 16.63 12.91
C TYR A 317 -6.28 17.79 13.88
N TYR A 318 -6.72 18.94 13.37
CA TYR A 318 -7.09 20.10 14.20
C TYR A 318 -8.36 19.86 14.99
N GLU A 319 -9.37 19.26 14.39
CA GLU A 319 -10.68 19.00 14.99
C GLU A 319 -10.66 17.84 15.98
N SER A 320 -9.98 16.74 15.64
CA SER A 320 -9.85 15.53 16.46
C SER A 320 -8.63 15.56 17.41
N GLY A 321 -7.79 16.58 17.32
CA GLY A 321 -6.52 16.65 18.05
C GLY A 321 -5.52 15.63 17.56
N TYR A 322 -4.64 15.14 18.46
CA TYR A 322 -3.64 14.11 18.14
C TYR A 322 -4.25 12.76 17.73
N GLY A 323 -5.58 12.67 17.60
CA GLY A 323 -6.33 11.46 17.39
C GLY A 323 -6.14 10.49 18.56
N GLU A 324 -7.20 10.02 19.12
CA GLU A 324 -7.10 8.97 20.13
C GLU A 324 -6.67 7.68 19.45
N GLY A 325 -5.63 7.03 19.97
CA GLY A 325 -5.28 5.67 19.56
C GLY A 325 -6.31 4.69 20.07
N PHE A 326 -6.26 3.48 19.63
CA PHE A 326 -7.09 2.39 20.13
C PHE A 326 -6.69 2.04 21.56
N LEU A 327 -7.66 1.97 22.44
CA LEU A 327 -7.45 1.57 23.83
C LEU A 327 -6.99 0.12 23.89
N THR A 328 -6.08 -0.17 24.82
CA THR A 328 -5.50 -1.51 24.99
C THR A 328 -6.43 -2.46 25.77
N GLY A 329 -7.47 -1.89 26.42
CA GLY A 329 -8.38 -2.62 27.27
C GLY A 329 -7.91 -2.82 28.69
N TRP A 330 -6.83 -2.15 29.08
CA TRP A 330 -6.36 -2.02 30.46
C TRP A 330 -6.30 -0.54 30.82
N ASP A 331 -7.15 -0.11 31.75
CA ASP A 331 -7.20 1.28 32.17
C ASP A 331 -5.85 1.79 32.71
N SER A 332 -5.09 0.90 33.36
CA SER A 332 -3.76 1.22 33.86
C SER A 332 -2.74 1.49 32.74
N VAL A 333 -2.88 0.83 31.58
CA VAL A 333 -2.03 1.05 30.41
C VAL A 333 -2.52 2.27 29.62
N ASP A 334 -3.83 2.40 29.44
CA ASP A 334 -4.46 3.43 28.61
C ASP A 334 -4.24 4.85 29.16
N LYS A 335 -3.97 4.98 30.46
CA LYS A 335 -3.48 6.22 31.08
C LYS A 335 -2.16 6.71 30.47
N TRP A 336 -1.34 5.81 29.97
CA TRP A 336 0.03 6.09 29.54
C TRP A 336 0.22 6.02 28.04
N LEU A 337 -0.39 5.07 27.34
CA LEU A 337 -0.27 4.89 25.91
C LEU A 337 -1.52 4.28 25.29
N THR A 338 -1.69 4.53 23.98
CA THR A 338 -2.72 3.90 23.14
C THR A 338 -2.07 3.30 21.90
N ILE A 339 -2.71 2.33 21.28
CA ILE A 339 -2.21 1.67 20.07
C ILE A 339 -2.67 2.48 18.85
N LYS A 340 -1.73 2.89 18.02
CA LYS A 340 -2.03 3.63 16.78
C LYS A 340 -1.56 2.88 15.55
N PRO A 341 -2.35 2.88 14.45
CA PRO A 341 -1.87 2.44 13.15
C PRO A 341 -0.71 3.32 12.67
N GLN A 342 0.04 2.85 11.68
CA GLN A 342 1.22 3.50 11.09
C GLN A 342 2.47 3.49 11.97
N TYR A 343 2.44 2.85 13.12
CA TYR A 343 3.56 2.81 14.06
C TYR A 343 4.04 1.38 14.32
N VAL A 344 5.32 1.28 14.69
CA VAL A 344 6.00 0.00 14.97
C VAL A 344 6.32 -0.10 16.46
N MET A 345 5.83 -1.17 17.09
CA MET A 345 6.16 -1.57 18.45
C MET A 345 7.27 -2.61 18.42
N VAL A 346 8.31 -2.38 19.22
CA VAL A 346 9.32 -3.39 19.55
C VAL A 346 9.08 -3.85 20.98
N LEU A 347 8.82 -5.16 21.12
CA LEU A 347 8.57 -5.82 22.39
C LEU A 347 9.78 -6.68 22.77
N THR A 348 10.31 -6.50 23.96
CA THR A 348 11.43 -7.30 24.47
C THR A 348 11.12 -7.90 25.83
N GLY A 349 12.02 -8.72 26.35
CA GLY A 349 11.95 -9.37 27.65
C GLY A 349 12.66 -10.72 27.63
N HIS A 350 12.99 -11.24 28.80
CA HIS A 350 13.65 -12.54 28.91
C HIS A 350 12.81 -13.68 28.28
N PRO A 351 13.45 -14.75 27.78
CA PRO A 351 12.74 -15.94 27.32
C PRO A 351 11.80 -16.48 28.40
N SER A 352 10.65 -17.02 27.99
CA SER A 352 9.64 -17.63 28.87
C SER A 352 9.08 -16.71 29.98
N ARG A 353 9.12 -15.39 29.79
CA ARG A 353 8.56 -14.41 30.76
C ARG A 353 7.22 -13.80 30.29
N GLY A 354 6.54 -14.42 29.33
CA GLY A 354 5.16 -14.10 28.99
C GLY A 354 4.98 -13.05 27.88
N LYS A 355 6.00 -12.79 27.03
CA LYS A 355 5.89 -11.85 25.90
C LYS A 355 4.74 -12.20 24.94
N SER A 356 4.72 -13.43 24.42
CA SER A 356 3.68 -13.89 23.49
C SER A 356 2.31 -13.90 24.15
N PHE A 357 2.24 -14.27 25.43
CA PHE A 357 0.99 -14.24 26.20
C PHE A 357 0.47 -12.80 26.39
N PHE A 358 1.36 -11.84 26.67
CA PHE A 358 0.98 -10.43 26.72
C PHE A 358 0.45 -9.94 25.35
N MET A 359 1.12 -10.33 24.26
CA MET A 359 0.70 -9.97 22.91
C MET A 359 -0.68 -10.58 22.58
N ASP A 360 -0.90 -11.85 22.89
CA ASP A 360 -2.22 -12.50 22.70
C ASP A 360 -3.34 -11.76 23.46
N ASN A 361 -3.07 -11.33 24.69
CA ASN A 361 -4.02 -10.56 25.49
C ASN A 361 -4.30 -9.18 24.88
N LEU A 362 -3.28 -8.48 24.41
CA LEU A 362 -3.44 -7.19 23.71
C LEU A 362 -4.30 -7.37 22.45
N LEU A 363 -3.98 -8.36 21.61
CA LEU A 363 -4.74 -8.62 20.40
C LEU A 363 -6.18 -9.03 20.72
N PHE A 364 -6.39 -9.85 21.76
CA PHE A 364 -7.72 -10.23 22.22
C PHE A 364 -8.56 -8.99 22.60
N ASN A 365 -7.98 -8.08 23.35
CA ASN A 365 -8.65 -6.83 23.74
C ASN A 365 -8.96 -5.95 22.51
N LEU A 366 -8.02 -5.79 21.56
CA LEU A 366 -8.23 -5.06 20.33
C LEU A 366 -9.35 -5.67 19.47
N ILE A 367 -9.46 -7.00 19.42
CA ILE A 367 -10.57 -7.70 18.78
C ILE A 367 -11.88 -7.36 19.47
N LYS A 368 -11.93 -7.48 20.80
CA LYS A 368 -13.15 -7.31 21.58
C LYS A 368 -13.69 -5.89 21.57
N GLN A 369 -12.80 -4.89 21.65
CA GLN A 369 -13.19 -3.48 21.77
C GLN A 369 -13.34 -2.80 20.41
N HIS A 370 -12.51 -3.18 19.43
CA HIS A 370 -12.39 -2.43 18.18
C HIS A 370 -12.64 -3.30 16.93
N GLY A 371 -12.88 -4.60 17.09
CA GLY A 371 -13.08 -5.51 15.95
C GLY A 371 -11.84 -5.68 15.06
N HIS A 372 -10.65 -5.43 15.60
CA HIS A 372 -9.40 -5.50 14.85
C HIS A 372 -9.11 -6.91 14.37
N LYS A 373 -8.61 -7.00 13.15
CA LYS A 373 -8.12 -8.25 12.54
C LYS A 373 -6.61 -8.28 12.59
N SER A 374 -6.04 -9.43 12.90
CA SER A 374 -4.60 -9.57 13.16
C SER A 374 -3.99 -10.69 12.33
N LEU A 375 -2.83 -10.43 11.71
CA LEU A 375 -1.95 -11.45 11.14
C LEU A 375 -0.81 -11.71 12.11
N ILE A 376 -0.69 -12.95 12.56
CA ILE A 376 0.33 -13.41 13.53
C ILE A 376 1.34 -14.29 12.79
N CYS A 377 2.59 -13.88 12.80
CA CYS A 377 3.74 -14.62 12.29
C CYS A 377 4.56 -15.08 13.50
N SER A 378 4.17 -16.22 14.10
CA SER A 378 4.82 -16.77 15.29
C SER A 378 5.66 -18.00 14.95
N PHE A 379 6.96 -17.93 15.29
CA PHE A 379 7.95 -18.97 14.97
C PHE A 379 8.36 -19.81 16.21
N GLU A 380 8.07 -19.34 17.42
CA GLU A 380 8.30 -20.08 18.65
C GLU A 380 7.04 -20.80 19.15
N THR A 381 5.89 -20.14 18.99
CA THR A 381 4.62 -20.66 19.50
C THR A 381 3.76 -21.17 18.36
N THR A 382 3.27 -22.39 18.46
CA THR A 382 2.43 -22.97 17.40
C THR A 382 1.06 -22.29 17.32
N SER A 383 0.46 -22.29 16.13
CA SER A 383 -0.89 -21.76 15.91
C SER A 383 -1.94 -22.36 16.88
N LYS A 384 -1.78 -23.64 17.25
CA LYS A 384 -2.65 -24.32 18.20
C LYS A 384 -2.56 -23.73 19.61
N HIS A 385 -1.36 -23.34 20.06
CA HIS A 385 -1.18 -22.70 21.36
C HIS A 385 -1.74 -21.28 21.40
N HIS A 386 -1.52 -20.47 20.37
CA HIS A 386 -2.17 -19.16 20.26
C HIS A 386 -3.69 -19.30 20.27
N PHE A 387 -4.23 -20.21 19.45
CA PHE A 387 -5.67 -20.46 19.44
C PHE A 387 -6.18 -20.89 20.82
N SER A 388 -5.48 -21.79 21.53
CA SER A 388 -5.90 -22.20 22.86
C SER A 388 -5.93 -21.02 23.85
N SER A 389 -4.95 -20.12 23.78
CA SER A 389 -4.89 -18.90 24.59
C SER A 389 -6.10 -18.00 24.32
N PHE A 390 -6.39 -17.71 23.04
CA PHE A 390 -7.55 -16.92 22.65
C PHE A 390 -8.88 -17.54 23.06
N ALA A 391 -9.02 -18.87 22.90
CA ALA A 391 -10.23 -19.58 23.26
C ALA A 391 -10.46 -19.58 24.78
N GLU A 392 -9.39 -19.76 25.59
CA GLU A 392 -9.47 -19.65 27.06
C GLU A 392 -9.94 -18.27 27.50
N MET A 393 -9.38 -17.21 26.94
CA MET A 393 -9.81 -15.83 27.21
C MET A 393 -11.25 -15.56 26.78
N TYR A 394 -11.69 -16.17 25.67
CA TYR A 394 -13.03 -15.96 25.12
C TYR A 394 -14.11 -16.67 25.91
N LYS A 395 -13.86 -17.93 26.30
CA LYS A 395 -14.83 -18.79 27.01
C LYS A 395 -14.69 -18.71 28.52
N GLU A 396 -13.59 -18.15 29.02
CA GLU A 396 -13.25 -18.15 30.45
C GLU A 396 -13.23 -19.57 31.04
N LYS A 397 -12.79 -20.52 30.23
CA LYS A 397 -12.66 -21.92 30.54
C LYS A 397 -11.31 -22.44 30.06
N LYS A 398 -10.80 -23.49 30.71
CA LYS A 398 -9.57 -24.12 30.29
C LYS A 398 -9.77 -24.89 28.98
N PHE A 399 -8.89 -24.64 27.99
CA PHE A 399 -8.99 -25.20 26.63
C PHE A 399 -8.96 -26.72 26.60
N ALA A 400 -7.99 -27.31 27.27
CA ALA A 400 -7.93 -28.75 27.45
C ALA A 400 -8.15 -29.08 28.93
N PRO A 401 -9.05 -29.98 29.28
CA PRO A 401 -9.01 -30.62 30.58
C PRO A 401 -7.63 -31.24 30.65
N GLY A 402 -6.72 -30.55 31.28
CA GLY A 402 -5.32 -30.87 31.17
C GLY A 402 -5.09 -32.32 31.50
N ILE A 403 -4.02 -32.84 30.93
CA ILE A 403 -3.33 -33.98 31.53
C ILE A 403 -3.05 -33.57 32.98
N SER A 404 -4.07 -33.63 33.82
CA SER A 404 -3.89 -33.42 35.24
C SER A 404 -3.14 -34.65 35.70
N ARG A 405 -1.81 -34.49 35.85
CA ARG A 405 -1.01 -35.44 36.62
C ARG A 405 -1.48 -35.33 38.06
N LEU A 406 -2.53 -36.04 38.37
CA LEU A 406 -2.93 -36.25 39.76
C LEU A 406 -1.81 -37.05 40.42
N LYS A 407 -1.05 -36.43 41.31
CA LYS A 407 -0.11 -37.18 42.15
C LYS A 407 -0.94 -38.13 42.98
N ILE A 408 -0.69 -39.44 42.86
CA ILE A 408 -1.38 -40.47 43.62
C ILE A 408 -1.29 -40.23 45.14
N LYS A 409 -0.26 -39.49 45.62
CA LYS A 409 -0.12 -39.05 47.01
C LYS A 409 -1.17 -38.04 47.49
N ASP A 410 -1.73 -37.24 46.58
CA ASP A 410 -2.74 -36.22 46.92
C ASP A 410 -4.16 -36.84 47.02
N ILE A 411 -4.30 -38.04 46.55
CA ILE A 411 -5.48 -38.86 46.68
C ILE A 411 -5.18 -39.86 47.81
N SER A 412 -5.75 -39.68 49.00
CA SER A 412 -5.59 -40.64 50.09
C SER A 412 -6.24 -41.97 49.71
N LEU A 413 -5.45 -42.80 49.04
CA LEU A 413 -5.82 -44.08 48.48
C LEU A 413 -5.69 -45.23 49.50
N LYS A 414 -5.95 -44.99 50.79
CA LYS A 414 -6.06 -46.08 51.74
C LYS A 414 -7.33 -46.89 51.44
N ASN A 415 -7.18 -48.09 50.87
CA ASN A 415 -8.19 -49.08 50.42
C ASN A 415 -8.74 -48.91 49.00
N ASN A 416 -7.92 -49.19 48.01
CA ASN A 416 -8.14 -48.67 46.68
C ASN A 416 -8.41 -49.63 45.53
N ASP A 417 -8.38 -50.88 45.79
CA ASP A 417 -8.61 -51.91 44.76
C ASP A 417 -9.95 -51.71 44.03
N ASN A 418 -10.98 -51.31 44.77
CA ASN A 418 -12.32 -51.12 44.22
C ASN A 418 -12.44 -49.84 43.33
N LEU A 419 -11.71 -48.77 43.58
CA LEU A 419 -11.74 -47.58 42.72
C LEU A 419 -10.99 -47.81 41.41
N TYR A 420 -9.89 -48.53 41.53
CA TYR A 420 -9.10 -48.95 40.36
C TYR A 420 -9.94 -49.87 39.46
N PHE A 421 -10.60 -50.89 40.04
CA PHE A 421 -11.48 -51.81 39.30
C PHE A 421 -12.71 -51.12 38.70
N SER A 422 -13.36 -50.20 39.37
CA SER A 422 -14.55 -49.52 38.86
C SER A 422 -14.22 -48.51 37.75
N LEU A 423 -13.07 -47.84 37.82
CA LEU A 423 -12.61 -46.97 36.73
C LEU A 423 -12.24 -47.75 35.46
N PHE A 424 -11.90 -49.05 35.59
CA PHE A 424 -11.45 -49.87 34.45
C PHE A 424 -12.47 -50.92 34.00
N ASN A 425 -13.39 -51.37 34.86
CA ASN A 425 -14.38 -52.41 34.50
C ASN A 425 -15.64 -51.89 33.80
N ASP A 426 -16.01 -50.64 33.98
CA ASP A 426 -17.23 -50.09 33.35
C ASP A 426 -17.00 -49.55 31.92
N GLY A 427 -15.88 -49.91 31.30
CA GLY A 427 -15.63 -49.61 29.87
C GLY A 427 -15.44 -48.13 29.49
N TYR A 428 -15.57 -47.22 30.45
CA TYR A 428 -15.56 -45.76 30.21
C TYR A 428 -14.17 -45.14 30.23
N ILE A 429 -13.14 -45.78 30.69
CA ILE A 429 -11.75 -45.32 30.66
C ILE A 429 -10.94 -46.03 29.57
N ASN A 430 -11.58 -46.42 28.52
CA ASN A 430 -10.94 -47.16 27.46
C ASN A 430 -10.09 -46.22 26.59
N LYS A 431 -8.79 -46.47 26.52
CA LYS A 431 -7.78 -45.91 25.58
C LYS A 431 -7.07 -44.61 25.95
N ASN A 432 -7.54 -43.77 26.89
CA ASN A 432 -6.95 -42.46 27.16
C ASN A 432 -6.34 -42.29 28.55
N CYS A 433 -6.32 -43.31 29.37
CA CYS A 433 -5.67 -43.33 30.69
C CYS A 433 -4.34 -44.06 30.63
N VAL A 434 -3.27 -43.41 31.09
CA VAL A 434 -1.98 -44.06 31.33
C VAL A 434 -1.70 -43.95 32.82
N ILE A 435 -1.59 -45.10 33.49
CA ILE A 435 -1.19 -45.18 34.89
C ILE A 435 0.29 -45.48 34.94
N THR A 436 1.05 -44.62 35.59
CA THR A 436 2.43 -44.88 35.96
C THR A 436 2.49 -45.03 37.49
N GLU A 437 3.54 -45.66 38.02
CA GLU A 437 3.71 -45.88 39.47
C GLU A 437 3.51 -44.66 40.37
N LYS A 438 3.54 -43.45 39.77
CA LYS A 438 3.44 -42.19 40.52
C LYS A 438 2.34 -41.24 40.04
N PHE A 439 1.71 -41.45 38.84
CA PHE A 439 0.77 -40.50 38.25
C PHE A 439 -0.30 -41.21 37.43
N MET A 440 -1.54 -40.76 37.57
CA MET A 440 -2.64 -41.13 36.67
C MET A 440 -2.81 -40.00 35.65
N LEU A 441 -2.72 -40.31 34.36
CA LEU A 441 -2.89 -39.38 33.25
C LEU A 441 -4.29 -39.58 32.67
N ILE A 442 -5.20 -38.65 32.88
CA ILE A 442 -6.55 -38.68 32.31
C ILE A 442 -6.57 -37.78 31.10
N LYS A 443 -6.80 -38.32 29.91
CA LYS A 443 -7.03 -37.61 28.68
C LYS A 443 -8.53 -37.51 28.43
N ASN A 444 -9.02 -36.29 28.08
CA ASN A 444 -10.41 -36.03 27.71
C ASN A 444 -11.46 -36.29 28.80
N LEU A 445 -11.31 -35.60 29.92
CA LEU A 445 -12.28 -35.65 31.02
C LEU A 445 -13.69 -35.19 30.65
N CYS A 446 -13.85 -34.40 29.60
CA CYS A 446 -15.15 -33.88 29.16
C CYS A 446 -16.07 -34.91 28.51
N ASP A 447 -15.53 -36.06 28.11
CA ASP A 447 -16.31 -37.15 27.49
C ASP A 447 -16.87 -38.14 28.54
N PHE A 448 -16.67 -37.87 29.84
CA PHE A 448 -17.17 -38.71 30.92
C PHE A 448 -18.64 -38.43 31.24
N ASN A 449 -19.52 -39.34 30.88
CA ASN A 449 -20.87 -39.41 31.44
C ASN A 449 -20.81 -40.12 32.79
N ILE A 450 -20.73 -39.34 33.88
CA ILE A 450 -20.63 -39.88 35.23
C ILE A 450 -22.05 -40.21 35.74
N SER A 451 -22.42 -41.47 35.86
CA SER A 451 -23.71 -41.85 36.37
C SER A 451 -23.82 -41.51 37.88
N ASN A 452 -25.02 -41.12 38.31
CA ASN A 452 -25.30 -40.69 39.69
C ASN A 452 -25.10 -41.78 40.75
N GLU A 453 -24.92 -43.02 40.37
CA GLU A 453 -24.72 -44.15 41.30
C GLU A 453 -23.35 -44.16 42.02
N PHE A 454 -22.36 -43.39 41.48
CA PHE A 454 -21.02 -43.32 42.06
C PHE A 454 -20.88 -42.37 43.26
N ILE A 455 -21.95 -41.67 43.64
CA ILE A 455 -21.93 -40.54 44.57
C ILE A 455 -21.68 -40.94 46.03
N GLY A 456 -21.80 -42.24 46.39
CA GLY A 456 -21.91 -42.63 47.79
C GLY A 456 -20.64 -42.76 48.62
N ARG A 457 -19.43 -42.88 48.09
CA ARG A 457 -18.26 -43.30 48.88
C ARG A 457 -16.91 -42.55 48.69
N LYS A 458 -16.72 -41.67 47.73
CA LYS A 458 -15.43 -40.92 47.54
C LYS A 458 -15.61 -39.50 46.99
N VAL A 459 -16.28 -38.69 47.77
CA VAL A 459 -16.70 -37.30 47.43
C VAL A 459 -15.56 -36.38 46.98
N GLY A 460 -14.34 -36.54 47.47
CA GLY A 460 -13.24 -35.60 47.20
C GLY A 460 -12.68 -35.64 45.78
N ILE A 461 -12.43 -36.85 45.23
CA ILE A 461 -11.90 -37.01 43.86
C ILE A 461 -12.96 -36.67 42.83
N PHE A 462 -14.20 -37.11 43.07
CA PHE A 462 -15.32 -36.83 42.22
C PHE A 462 -15.59 -35.33 42.14
N ASN A 463 -15.62 -34.62 43.26
CA ASN A 463 -15.80 -33.18 43.30
C ASN A 463 -14.65 -32.44 42.59
N TYR A 464 -13.42 -32.92 42.69
CA TYR A 464 -12.27 -32.39 41.98
C TYR A 464 -12.42 -32.58 40.47
N LEU A 465 -12.70 -33.82 40.02
CA LEU A 465 -12.89 -34.14 38.61
C LEU A 465 -14.08 -33.37 38.01
N LYS A 466 -15.18 -33.29 38.74
CA LYS A 466 -16.36 -32.49 38.37
C LYS A 466 -16.00 -31.03 38.19
N LYS A 467 -15.26 -30.45 39.15
CA LYS A 467 -14.80 -29.05 39.08
C LYS A 467 -13.86 -28.81 37.87
N VAL A 468 -12.98 -29.78 37.56
CA VAL A 468 -12.10 -29.74 36.40
C VAL A 468 -12.91 -29.81 35.11
N CYS A 469 -13.91 -30.68 35.01
CA CYS A 469 -14.79 -30.77 33.83
C CYS A 469 -15.65 -29.52 33.65
N GLU A 470 -16.24 -28.99 34.74
CA GLU A 470 -17.05 -27.78 34.70
C GLU A 470 -16.24 -26.56 34.24
N ASN A 471 -14.95 -26.50 34.56
CA ASN A 471 -14.04 -25.42 34.19
C ASN A 471 -13.32 -25.65 32.85
N SER A 472 -13.64 -26.73 32.12
CA SER A 472 -13.01 -27.06 30.84
C SER A 472 -13.97 -26.84 29.70
N MET A 473 -13.43 -26.47 28.52
CA MET A 473 -14.20 -26.30 27.31
C MET A 473 -14.78 -27.61 26.80
N THR A 474 -16.03 -27.58 26.38
CA THR A 474 -16.64 -28.64 25.60
C THR A 474 -16.16 -28.58 24.16
N LYS A 475 -16.37 -29.64 23.37
CA LYS A 475 -16.12 -29.63 21.93
C LYS A 475 -16.89 -28.52 21.23
N ASP A 476 -18.14 -28.25 21.65
CA ASP A 476 -18.97 -27.16 21.12
C ASP A 476 -18.38 -25.77 21.45
N ASP A 477 -17.86 -25.57 22.66
CA ASP A 477 -17.14 -24.34 23.03
C ASP A 477 -15.92 -24.10 22.11
N VAL A 478 -15.17 -25.15 21.78
CA VAL A 478 -14.01 -25.08 20.89
C VAL A 478 -14.46 -24.70 19.47
N LEU A 479 -15.48 -25.37 18.92
CA LEU A 479 -16.01 -25.08 17.60
C LEU A 479 -16.51 -23.64 17.50
N LYS A 480 -17.31 -23.19 18.46
CA LYS A 480 -17.77 -21.79 18.53
C LYS A 480 -16.62 -20.78 18.65
N SER A 481 -15.53 -21.16 19.29
CA SER A 481 -14.33 -20.31 19.36
C SER A 481 -13.61 -20.26 18.02
N ILE A 482 -13.52 -21.36 17.28
CA ILE A 482 -12.97 -21.41 15.93
C ILE A 482 -13.77 -20.50 15.01
N ASP A 483 -15.10 -20.65 15.00
CA ASP A 483 -15.99 -19.84 14.15
C ASP A 483 -15.83 -18.35 14.46
N TYR A 484 -15.78 -17.98 15.75
CA TYR A 484 -15.61 -16.59 16.15
C TYR A 484 -14.26 -16.00 15.70
N PHE A 485 -13.15 -16.69 15.96
CA PHE A 485 -11.82 -16.15 15.65
C PHE A 485 -11.42 -16.28 14.19
N ASN A 486 -12.12 -17.08 13.40
CA ASN A 486 -11.86 -17.21 11.96
C ASN A 486 -11.94 -15.87 11.20
N ASP A 487 -12.74 -14.94 11.69
CA ASP A 487 -12.89 -13.62 11.08
C ASP A 487 -11.86 -12.59 11.56
N TYR A 488 -11.11 -12.88 12.64
CA TYR A 488 -10.23 -11.91 13.29
C TYR A 488 -8.76 -12.29 13.31
N ILE A 489 -8.44 -13.61 13.31
CA ILE A 489 -7.08 -14.09 13.50
C ILE A 489 -6.64 -14.88 12.28
N TYR A 490 -5.55 -14.43 11.67
CA TYR A 490 -4.87 -15.06 10.57
C TYR A 490 -3.45 -15.41 11.01
N MET A 491 -2.98 -16.61 10.70
CA MET A 491 -1.66 -17.07 11.10
C MET A 491 -0.84 -17.46 9.88
N LEU A 492 0.43 -17.04 9.87
CA LEU A 492 1.37 -17.45 8.86
C LEU A 492 1.77 -18.91 9.11
N ASP A 493 1.87 -19.68 8.03
CA ASP A 493 2.46 -21.02 8.10
C ASP A 493 3.97 -20.90 8.35
N THR A 494 4.45 -21.49 9.44
CA THR A 494 5.84 -21.39 9.90
C THR A 494 6.64 -22.68 9.67
N GLU A 495 6.18 -23.58 8.79
CA GLU A 495 6.93 -24.78 8.43
C GLU A 495 8.21 -24.48 7.63
N LYS A 496 8.34 -23.28 7.06
CA LYS A 496 9.55 -22.78 6.39
C LYS A 496 10.13 -21.56 7.08
N THR A 497 11.39 -21.25 6.76
CA THR A 497 12.02 -19.98 7.14
C THR A 497 11.46 -18.85 6.26
N TRP A 498 11.25 -17.70 6.82
CA TRP A 498 10.70 -16.53 6.14
C TRP A 498 11.62 -15.32 6.28
N SER A 499 11.79 -14.58 5.20
CA SER A 499 12.34 -13.23 5.23
C SER A 499 11.25 -12.21 5.58
N VAL A 500 11.65 -11.02 6.07
CA VAL A 500 10.69 -9.94 6.36
C VAL A 500 9.95 -9.51 5.10
N THR A 501 10.64 -9.40 3.97
CA THR A 501 10.04 -9.01 2.69
C THR A 501 8.92 -9.97 2.25
N GLU A 502 9.16 -11.30 2.35
CA GLU A 502 8.12 -12.30 2.05
C GLU A 502 6.92 -12.18 3.00
N ILE A 503 7.16 -11.93 4.29
CA ILE A 503 6.08 -11.70 5.27
C ILE A 503 5.25 -10.49 4.87
N LEU A 504 5.89 -9.38 4.49
CA LEU A 504 5.20 -8.15 4.09
C LEU A 504 4.41 -8.33 2.80
N GLU A 505 4.90 -9.10 1.83
CA GLU A 505 4.14 -9.46 0.62
C GLU A 505 2.86 -10.24 0.98
N LYS A 506 2.96 -11.21 1.88
CA LYS A 506 1.78 -11.96 2.35
C LYS A 506 0.84 -11.08 3.16
N ALA A 507 1.38 -10.22 4.02
CA ALA A 507 0.60 -9.25 4.79
C ALA A 507 -0.17 -8.29 3.88
N GLU A 508 0.44 -7.77 2.81
CA GLU A 508 -0.24 -6.88 1.84
C GLU A 508 -1.45 -7.57 1.19
N ILE A 509 -1.30 -8.85 0.82
CA ILE A 509 -2.41 -9.66 0.28
C ILE A 509 -3.53 -9.80 1.31
N GLN A 510 -3.19 -10.11 2.56
CA GLN A 510 -4.17 -10.31 3.63
C GLN A 510 -4.87 -8.99 4.01
N ILE A 511 -4.15 -7.87 4.00
CA ILE A 511 -4.74 -6.53 4.22
C ILE A 511 -5.79 -6.24 3.15
N LYS A 512 -5.45 -6.43 1.86
CA LYS A 512 -6.36 -6.18 0.75
C LYS A 512 -7.57 -7.12 0.75
N LYS A 513 -7.38 -8.37 1.18
CA LYS A 513 -8.42 -9.40 1.13
C LYS A 513 -9.36 -9.37 2.34
N TYR A 514 -8.80 -9.12 3.53
CA TYR A 514 -9.53 -9.29 4.79
C TYR A 514 -9.54 -8.03 5.67
N GLY A 515 -8.79 -6.98 5.33
CA GLY A 515 -8.73 -5.75 6.11
C GLY A 515 -7.96 -5.91 7.42
N ILE A 516 -6.77 -6.52 7.38
CA ILE A 516 -5.91 -6.70 8.57
C ILE A 516 -5.52 -5.34 9.15
N ASN A 517 -5.67 -5.17 10.45
CA ASN A 517 -5.30 -3.96 11.21
C ASN A 517 -3.95 -4.09 11.91
N ASN A 518 -3.56 -5.32 12.30
CA ASN A 518 -2.36 -5.57 13.08
C ASN A 518 -1.51 -6.67 12.44
N LEU A 519 -0.20 -6.45 12.35
CA LEU A 519 0.81 -7.45 11.99
C LEU A 519 1.72 -7.70 13.19
N VAL A 520 1.85 -8.96 13.61
CA VAL A 520 2.73 -9.37 14.71
C VAL A 520 3.77 -10.36 14.21
N ILE A 521 5.04 -10.11 14.52
CA ILE A 521 6.18 -10.98 14.20
C ILE A 521 6.83 -11.41 15.52
N ASP A 522 6.81 -12.70 15.83
CA ASP A 522 7.25 -13.26 17.13
C ASP A 522 8.06 -14.56 16.97
N PRO A 523 9.39 -14.54 17.19
CA PRO A 523 10.27 -13.38 17.30
C PRO A 523 11.08 -13.11 16.01
N TYR A 524 11.75 -11.97 15.95
CA TYR A 524 12.71 -11.61 14.89
C TYR A 524 13.84 -12.61 14.73
N ASN A 525 14.35 -13.14 15.84
CA ASN A 525 15.53 -14.01 15.85
C ASN A 525 15.35 -15.35 15.09
N MET A 526 14.14 -15.69 14.69
CA MET A 526 13.82 -16.87 13.89
C MET A 526 13.64 -16.58 12.39
N LEU A 527 13.78 -15.32 11.99
CA LEU A 527 13.70 -14.93 10.60
C LEU A 527 15.02 -15.21 9.87
N GLU A 528 14.94 -15.32 8.55
CA GLU A 528 16.11 -15.38 7.70
C GLU A 528 16.87 -14.05 7.77
N THR A 529 18.10 -14.08 8.26
CA THR A 529 18.95 -12.89 8.39
C THR A 529 20.28 -13.10 7.67
N PRO A 530 20.76 -12.11 6.91
CA PRO A 530 22.09 -12.17 6.29
C PRO A 530 23.19 -12.18 7.36
N THR A 531 24.17 -13.07 7.21
CA THR A 531 25.23 -13.29 8.21
C THR A 531 26.23 -12.13 8.38
N ASP A 532 26.40 -11.27 7.38
CA ASP A 532 27.56 -10.39 7.31
C ASP A 532 27.35 -8.94 7.79
N LYS A 533 26.15 -8.48 8.12
CA LYS A 533 25.90 -7.10 8.61
C LYS A 533 24.56 -7.01 9.38
N GLU A 534 24.40 -7.76 10.42
CA GLU A 534 23.16 -7.82 11.22
C GLU A 534 22.64 -6.42 11.63
N HIS A 535 23.52 -5.53 12.07
CA HIS A 535 23.15 -4.17 12.48
C HIS A 535 22.45 -3.38 11.36
N LYS A 536 23.03 -3.39 10.14
CA LYS A 536 22.47 -2.67 8.98
C LYS A 536 21.19 -3.34 8.48
N HIS A 537 21.11 -4.65 8.57
CA HIS A 537 19.92 -5.41 8.24
C HIS A 537 18.74 -5.00 9.15
N ILE A 538 18.95 -4.94 10.47
CA ILE A 538 17.94 -4.51 11.43
C ILE A 538 17.47 -3.07 11.14
N GLU A 539 18.40 -2.17 10.81
CA GLU A 539 18.05 -0.79 10.45
C GLU A 539 17.16 -0.72 9.21
N ASN A 540 17.51 -1.45 8.16
CA ASN A 540 16.75 -1.49 6.91
C ASN A 540 15.38 -2.11 7.14
N MET A 541 15.31 -3.23 7.83
CA MET A 541 14.09 -3.94 8.18
C MET A 541 13.11 -3.05 8.97
N LEU A 542 13.59 -2.37 10.01
CA LEU A 542 12.72 -1.46 10.78
C LEU A 542 12.21 -0.29 9.95
N THR A 543 13.02 0.17 8.99
CA THR A 543 12.58 1.19 8.03
C THR A 543 11.51 0.64 7.09
N GLU A 544 11.68 -0.58 6.59
CA GLU A 544 10.73 -1.28 5.74
C GLU A 544 9.39 -1.53 6.47
N LEU A 545 9.45 -2.07 7.70
CA LEU A 545 8.26 -2.27 8.54
C LEU A 545 7.50 -0.96 8.80
N ARG A 546 8.21 0.13 9.06
CA ARG A 546 7.59 1.44 9.28
C ARG A 546 6.93 1.99 8.02
N ASN A 547 7.61 1.89 6.87
CA ASN A 547 7.05 2.33 5.59
C ASN A 547 5.82 1.51 5.24
N PHE A 548 5.85 0.21 5.49
CA PHE A 548 4.73 -0.71 5.31
C PHE A 548 3.55 -0.34 6.22
N ALA A 549 3.81 -0.13 7.51
CA ALA A 549 2.80 0.29 8.49
C ALA A 549 2.09 1.57 8.07
N LYS A 550 2.84 2.58 7.59
CA LYS A 550 2.30 3.84 7.08
C LYS A 550 1.51 3.67 5.79
N LYS A 551 2.07 2.95 4.81
CA LYS A 551 1.44 2.72 3.50
C LYS A 551 0.07 2.04 3.63
N HIS A 552 -0.04 1.09 4.55
CA HIS A 552 -1.23 0.26 4.72
C HIS A 552 -2.11 0.67 5.92
N ASN A 553 -1.71 1.72 6.65
CA ASN A 553 -2.43 2.22 7.82
C ASN A 553 -2.70 1.13 8.87
N ILE A 554 -1.70 0.31 9.19
CA ILE A 554 -1.78 -0.79 10.17
C ILE A 554 -0.81 -0.58 11.33
N PHE A 555 -1.08 -1.26 12.45
CA PHE A 555 -0.15 -1.39 13.57
C PHE A 555 0.77 -2.61 13.34
N VAL A 556 2.07 -2.44 13.61
CA VAL A 556 3.05 -3.52 13.51
C VAL A 556 3.73 -3.74 14.85
N ALA A 557 3.79 -4.98 15.33
CA ALA A 557 4.55 -5.37 16.51
C ALA A 557 5.60 -6.41 16.14
N ILE A 558 6.82 -6.24 16.66
CA ILE A 558 7.91 -7.20 16.50
C ILE A 558 8.50 -7.55 17.87
N VAL A 559 8.61 -8.84 18.15
CA VAL A 559 9.19 -9.36 19.38
C VAL A 559 10.67 -9.66 19.17
N VAL A 560 11.50 -9.21 20.10
CA VAL A 560 12.95 -9.41 20.05
C VAL A 560 13.48 -9.94 21.38
N HIS A 561 14.51 -10.79 21.31
CA HIS A 561 15.19 -11.26 22.49
C HIS A 561 16.31 -10.31 22.90
N PRO A 562 16.57 -10.12 24.21
CA PRO A 562 17.76 -9.43 24.68
C PRO A 562 19.02 -10.22 24.30
N SER A 563 20.11 -9.50 24.03
CA SER A 563 21.43 -10.11 23.93
C SER A 563 21.77 -10.87 25.22
N LYS A 564 22.67 -11.87 25.15
CA LYS A 564 23.16 -12.55 26.34
C LYS A 564 23.64 -11.50 27.33
N MET A 565 22.84 -11.27 28.37
CA MET A 565 23.26 -10.39 29.46
C MET A 565 24.47 -11.02 30.12
N PRO A 566 25.61 -10.33 30.26
CA PRO A 566 26.76 -10.89 30.93
C PRO A 566 26.32 -11.27 32.34
N ASN A 567 26.35 -12.56 32.65
CA ASN A 567 26.06 -13.16 33.95
C ASN A 567 25.09 -12.32 34.78
N ALA A 568 23.81 -12.41 34.52
CA ALA A 568 22.80 -11.99 35.46
C ALA A 568 23.06 -12.87 36.72
N GLN A 569 23.91 -12.39 37.64
CA GLN A 569 24.05 -12.99 38.91
C GLN A 569 22.66 -13.00 39.54
N ILE A 570 22.10 -14.19 39.72
CA ILE A 570 20.90 -14.38 40.52
C ILE A 570 21.31 -13.93 41.92
N LYS A 571 20.99 -12.69 42.27
CA LYS A 571 21.09 -12.26 43.67
C LYS A 571 19.79 -12.68 44.30
N VAL A 572 19.88 -13.63 45.20
CA VAL A 572 18.81 -13.95 46.12
C VAL A 572 18.87 -12.88 47.22
N ASP A 573 17.86 -12.03 47.30
CA ASP A 573 17.75 -11.10 48.43
C ASP A 573 17.26 -11.85 49.69
N ASN A 574 17.14 -11.14 50.79
CA ASN A 574 16.69 -11.70 52.07
C ASN A 574 15.26 -12.27 52.03
N GLU A 575 14.54 -12.12 50.93
CA GLU A 575 13.17 -12.64 50.71
C GLU A 575 13.13 -13.84 49.75
N ASN A 576 14.26 -14.41 49.36
CA ASN A 576 14.37 -15.52 48.40
C ASN A 576 13.77 -15.23 47.02
N LYS A 577 13.87 -14.01 46.54
CA LYS A 577 13.45 -13.60 45.20
C LYS A 577 14.59 -13.62 44.18
N GLU A 578 14.33 -14.13 43.00
CA GLU A 578 15.26 -14.04 41.86
C GLU A 578 15.28 -12.58 41.36
N ILE A 579 16.35 -11.85 41.63
CA ILE A 579 16.53 -10.49 41.10
C ILE A 579 17.26 -10.57 39.75
N LEU A 580 16.49 -10.66 38.68
CA LEU A 580 17.02 -10.51 37.34
C LEU A 580 17.03 -9.04 36.94
N LYS A 581 18.12 -8.61 36.33
CA LYS A 581 18.12 -7.30 35.68
C LYS A 581 17.04 -7.31 34.57
N ILE A 582 16.05 -6.43 34.69
CA ILE A 582 15.01 -6.29 33.66
C ILE A 582 15.65 -5.72 32.39
N PRO A 583 15.49 -6.37 31.22
CA PRO A 583 16.08 -5.87 29.98
C PRO A 583 15.42 -4.56 29.56
N HIS A 584 16.24 -3.67 29.03
CA HIS A 584 15.76 -2.52 28.30
C HIS A 584 15.78 -2.84 26.80
N ILE A 585 14.93 -2.19 26.00
CA ILE A 585 14.94 -2.36 24.53
C ILE A 585 16.31 -2.10 23.90
N LYS A 586 17.17 -1.29 24.54
CA LYS A 586 18.57 -1.07 24.15
C LYS A 586 19.43 -2.34 24.29
N ASP A 587 19.02 -3.27 25.14
CA ASP A 587 19.71 -4.53 25.37
C ASP A 587 19.30 -5.62 24.35
N ALA A 588 18.41 -5.30 23.40
CA ALA A 588 17.98 -6.22 22.36
C ALA A 588 19.16 -6.63 21.45
N SER A 589 19.18 -7.92 21.07
CA SER A 589 20.27 -8.49 20.28
C SER A 589 20.43 -7.82 18.92
N GLY A 590 21.67 -7.64 18.50
CA GLY A 590 22.08 -7.26 17.15
C GLY A 590 22.20 -5.76 16.90
N SER A 591 21.46 -4.85 17.55
CA SER A 591 21.56 -3.44 17.20
C SER A 591 20.89 -2.46 18.16
N HIS A 592 21.53 -1.31 18.37
CA HIS A 592 20.91 -0.14 18.98
C HIS A 592 19.72 0.42 18.14
N ALA A 593 19.59 -0.02 16.89
CA ALA A 593 18.51 0.39 15.99
C ALA A 593 17.12 0.04 16.55
N TRP A 594 17.01 -1.03 17.32
CA TRP A 594 15.76 -1.39 18.02
C TRP A 594 15.22 -0.24 18.83
N TRP A 595 16.09 0.43 19.60
CA TRP A 595 15.67 1.60 20.35
C TRP A 595 15.52 2.84 19.49
N SER A 596 16.48 3.13 18.59
CA SER A 596 16.48 4.39 17.85
C SER A 596 15.31 4.51 16.87
N LYS A 597 14.92 3.40 16.21
CA LYS A 597 13.88 3.39 15.17
C LYS A 597 12.50 2.92 15.62
N ALA A 598 12.34 2.28 16.79
CA ALA A 598 11.03 1.93 17.32
C ALA A 598 10.18 3.18 17.63
N ASP A 599 8.88 3.07 17.43
CA ASP A 599 7.92 4.08 17.86
C ASP A 599 7.44 3.81 19.30
N TYR A 600 7.18 2.53 19.60
CA TYR A 600 6.97 2.00 20.94
C TYR A 600 8.11 1.06 21.29
N GLY A 601 8.68 1.21 22.45
CA GLY A 601 9.65 0.30 23.05
C GLY A 601 9.11 -0.22 24.38
N ILE A 602 8.74 -1.49 24.43
CA ILE A 602 8.10 -2.11 25.59
C ILE A 602 8.95 -3.31 26.04
N CYS A 603 9.11 -3.46 27.36
CA CYS A 603 9.66 -4.67 27.95
C CYS A 603 8.61 -5.38 28.82
N ILE A 604 8.48 -6.68 28.66
CA ILE A 604 7.63 -7.54 29.50
C ILE A 604 8.48 -8.34 30.43
N HIS A 605 8.16 -8.25 31.72
CA HIS A 605 8.86 -8.95 32.78
C HIS A 605 7.87 -9.65 33.72
N ARG A 606 8.26 -10.80 34.24
CA ARG A 606 7.59 -11.53 35.33
C ARG A 606 8.64 -12.10 36.24
N GLU A 607 8.49 -11.87 37.54
CA GLU A 607 9.37 -12.40 38.54
C GLU A 607 9.13 -13.87 38.78
N ARG A 608 10.12 -14.55 39.36
CA ARG A 608 9.98 -15.92 39.93
C ARG A 608 10.39 -15.89 41.41
N GLU A 609 9.66 -16.63 42.20
CA GLU A 609 10.05 -16.88 43.59
C GLU A 609 11.10 -18.01 43.60
N VAL A 610 12.13 -17.88 44.42
CA VAL A 610 13.12 -18.98 44.64
C VAL A 610 12.71 -19.73 45.87
N ILE A 611 12.48 -21.03 45.74
CA ILE A 611 12.17 -21.92 46.84
C ILE A 611 13.42 -22.78 47.13
N ASP A 612 13.70 -23.10 48.39
CA ASP A 612 14.89 -23.84 48.88
C ASP A 612 15.30 -25.10 48.11
N LYS A 613 14.46 -25.65 47.26
CA LYS A 613 14.71 -26.86 46.46
C LYS A 613 14.24 -26.76 45.00
N GLY A 614 14.10 -25.60 44.45
CA GLY A 614 13.70 -25.46 43.02
C GLY A 614 13.22 -24.06 42.63
N ILE A 615 13.03 -23.89 41.34
CA ILE A 615 12.52 -22.61 40.76
C ILE A 615 11.00 -22.61 40.88
N ALA A 616 10.43 -21.64 41.56
CA ALA A 616 9.00 -21.43 41.68
C ALA A 616 8.34 -21.07 40.34
N PRO A 617 7.04 -21.21 40.22
CA PRO A 617 6.31 -20.73 39.05
C PRO A 617 6.47 -19.22 38.91
N LEU A 618 6.24 -18.73 37.69
CA LEU A 618 6.22 -17.29 37.42
C LEU A 618 5.16 -16.62 38.27
N SER A 619 5.46 -15.42 38.76
CA SER A 619 4.49 -14.54 39.41
C SER A 619 3.24 -14.36 38.55
N LYS A 620 2.08 -14.20 39.17
CA LYS A 620 0.85 -13.81 38.47
C LYS A 620 0.85 -12.38 37.99
N ILE A 621 1.83 -11.57 38.46
CA ILE A 621 1.98 -10.19 38.06
C ILE A 621 2.90 -10.12 36.85
N THR A 622 2.43 -9.50 35.78
CA THR A 622 3.17 -9.15 34.58
C THR A 622 3.48 -7.66 34.63
N GLN A 623 4.74 -7.30 34.61
CA GLN A 623 5.20 -5.92 34.56
C GLN A 623 5.42 -5.54 33.11
N MET A 624 4.72 -4.49 32.65
CA MET A 624 4.95 -3.84 31.38
C MET A 624 5.75 -2.57 31.61
N LEU A 625 6.99 -2.53 31.14
CA LEU A 625 7.87 -1.37 31.23
C LEU A 625 7.87 -0.64 29.91
N VAL A 626 7.54 0.65 29.94
CA VAL A 626 7.65 1.53 28.79
C VAL A 626 9.07 2.07 28.74
N ASN A 627 9.83 1.62 27.73
CA ASN A 627 11.19 2.11 27.50
C ASN A 627 11.21 3.29 26.53
N LYS A 628 10.21 3.41 25.67
CA LYS A 628 10.14 4.49 24.67
C LYS A 628 8.73 4.70 24.17
N LEU A 629 8.34 5.98 24.06
CA LEU A 629 7.30 6.46 23.16
C LEU A 629 7.91 7.60 22.31
N LYS A 630 7.83 7.45 20.99
CA LYS A 630 8.52 8.35 20.06
C LYS A 630 7.99 9.78 20.09
N ASN A 631 6.71 9.96 20.28
CA ASN A 631 6.06 11.24 20.29
C ASN A 631 4.83 11.25 21.21
N LYS A 632 4.39 12.47 21.57
CA LYS A 632 3.24 12.68 22.49
C LYS A 632 1.91 12.15 21.94
N SER A 633 1.81 11.91 20.61
CA SER A 633 0.59 11.36 20.03
C SER A 633 0.35 9.89 20.39
N LEU A 634 1.36 9.18 20.86
CA LEU A 634 1.30 7.77 21.25
C LEU A 634 0.92 7.61 22.74
N GLY A 635 1.05 8.65 23.52
CA GLY A 635 0.75 8.64 24.95
C GLY A 635 1.64 9.57 25.77
N LYS A 636 1.49 9.49 27.08
CA LYS A 636 2.18 10.36 28.06
C LYS A 636 3.35 9.67 28.76
N ALA A 637 3.53 8.35 28.54
CA ALA A 637 4.59 7.61 29.22
C ALA A 637 5.96 8.11 28.82
N THR A 638 6.84 8.17 29.79
CA THR A 638 8.28 8.39 29.63
C THR A 638 9.03 7.09 29.88
N ASP A 639 10.32 7.05 29.52
CA ASP A 639 11.19 5.91 29.85
C ASP A 639 11.15 5.61 31.36
N GLY A 640 10.94 4.35 31.71
CA GLY A 640 10.87 3.87 33.09
C GLY A 640 9.47 3.76 33.70
N VAL A 641 8.41 4.12 32.97
CA VAL A 641 7.03 3.87 33.45
C VAL A 641 6.79 2.37 33.51
N VAL A 642 6.34 1.88 34.66
CA VAL A 642 6.00 0.47 34.89
C VAL A 642 4.49 0.35 35.16
N VAL A 643 3.84 -0.53 34.42
CA VAL A 643 2.44 -0.92 34.64
C VAL A 643 2.39 -2.38 35.03
N ASN A 644 1.67 -2.67 36.11
CA ASN A 644 1.50 -4.02 36.62
C ASN A 644 0.13 -4.57 36.22
N LEU A 645 0.11 -5.71 35.54
CA LEU A 645 -1.10 -6.44 35.19
C LEU A 645 -1.11 -7.79 35.92
N LYS A 646 -2.27 -8.21 36.42
CA LYS A 646 -2.43 -9.46 37.16
C LYS A 646 -3.08 -10.51 36.27
N TYR A 647 -2.47 -11.69 36.19
CA TYR A 647 -3.12 -12.83 35.55
C TYR A 647 -4.27 -13.35 36.41
N ASN A 648 -5.44 -13.39 35.83
CA ASN A 648 -6.65 -13.92 36.45
C ASN A 648 -6.87 -15.35 35.97
N GLU A 649 -6.77 -16.32 36.90
CA GLU A 649 -6.94 -17.77 36.63
C GLU A 649 -8.38 -18.16 36.26
N LYS A 650 -9.37 -17.32 36.52
CA LYS A 650 -10.78 -17.57 36.17
C LYS A 650 -11.10 -17.10 34.74
N THR A 651 -10.57 -15.97 34.36
CA THR A 651 -10.83 -15.38 33.04
C THR A 651 -9.74 -15.70 32.02
N TYR A 652 -8.60 -16.24 32.48
CA TYR A 652 -7.40 -16.53 31.66
C TYR A 652 -6.78 -15.28 31.02
N LYS A 653 -7.07 -14.09 31.56
CA LYS A 653 -6.64 -12.79 31.03
C LYS A 653 -5.64 -12.11 31.94
N LEU A 654 -4.90 -11.17 31.36
CA LEU A 654 -4.23 -10.13 32.13
C LEU A 654 -5.26 -9.01 32.40
N GLU A 655 -5.37 -8.62 33.67
CA GLU A 655 -6.33 -7.62 34.13
C GLU A 655 -5.62 -6.56 34.97
N ASP A 656 -6.23 -5.38 35.05
CA ASP A 656 -5.75 -4.32 35.95
C ASP A 656 -5.77 -4.80 37.40
N ILE A 657 -4.75 -4.39 38.15
CA ILE A 657 -4.75 -4.62 39.60
C ILE A 657 -5.74 -3.63 40.19
N LYS A 658 -6.84 -4.15 40.70
CA LYS A 658 -7.77 -3.34 41.48
C LYS A 658 -7.12 -3.07 42.82
N ASP A 659 -6.95 -1.80 43.17
CA ASP A 659 -6.61 -1.43 44.53
C ASP A 659 -7.76 -1.94 45.41
N GLU A 660 -7.50 -2.95 46.19
CA GLU A 660 -8.41 -3.38 47.25
C GLU A 660 -8.32 -2.29 48.35
N PHE A 661 -9.24 -1.31 48.30
CA PHE A 661 -9.46 -0.39 49.39
C PHE A 661 -10.19 -1.09 50.54
#